data_f157f48bb2210c6bc019392db7e74799
#
_entry.id   f157f48bb2210c6bc019392db7e74799
#
_cell.length_a   1.000
_cell.length_b   1.000
_cell.length_c   1.000
_cell.angle_alpha   90.00
_cell.angle_beta   90.00
_cell.angle_gamma   90.00
#
_symmetry.space_group_name_H-M   'P 1'
#
loop_
_entity.id
_entity.type
_entity.pdbx_description
1 polymer ?
#
loop_
_entity_poly.entity_id
_entity_poly.type
_entity_poly.pdbx_seq_one_letter_code
_entity_poly.pdbx_strand_id
1 'polypeptide(L)'
;MRSVLKACDLEDRFPILAVENNCIVSKDADITVAFEVELPELYTVTAAEYEAIHGTWVKAMKVLPNYSVVYKQDWFVKENYRSEGDGTESFLSRSYERHFNERPYLRHRCFLYLTKTTRERARRRSDFSTLCRGYILPKEITDWDSVVKFLEAVEQFEHIMNDSGHVRMKRLRTEEVVGTEECPGLIERYLTLGMEDTHPVLQDICLDPERMRIGDKRLCLHVLSDTEDLPGSVGTDMRYERLSTDRSDCRLSFAAPVGLLLSCNHVYSQYVFIDDAQEILQRMEKTSRNMLSLSKYSRSNAVNYEWAEMYLDEAHTKGLVPVRCHCNVLAWAEDEEELRRIKNDTGSQLALMGCVPHYNTIDTPVLYWSGIPGNAGDFPAEESFYTFLEQAVCLFASETNYRSSPSPFGIRMTDRQSGVPLHLDISDLPMRKGIITNRNKFILGPSGSGKSFFTNHLVRQYYEQGTHILLVDTGNSYQGLCSLIHDRTHGEDGIYITYEEDNPIAFNPFYTDSGEFDVEKRESIKTLILTLWKREDEAPRRSEEVALSGAVNAYIRRITENRDVRPDFNGFYEFVRDDYRRMIEEKKVREKDFDIDGFLNVLEPFYRGGDYDFLLNSDKELDLTNKRFIVFELDNISGNKVLLPVVTLIIMETFIAKMRRLKGIRKMILIEECWKALMSANMSEYIKYLFKTVRKYFGEAVVVTQEVDDIISSPVVKEAIINNSDCKILLDQRKYMNKFDHIQRLLGLTDKERGQILSINQANHPERFYREVWIGLGGTHSAVYATEVSDEEYAVYTTEESEKLELQKLAKELGGNLELAVKRIAEIRRERKMSNGKA
;
A
#
# COMPACT_ATOMS: atom_id res chain seq x y z
N MET A 1 17.49 -18.88 42.81
CA MET A 1 17.61 -19.47 41.48
C MET A 1 19.04 -19.85 41.08
N ARG A 2 20.07 -18.98 41.20
CA ARG A 2 21.46 -19.30 40.84
C ARG A 2 21.98 -20.65 41.38
N SER A 3 21.54 -21.11 42.54
CA SER A 3 21.94 -22.40 43.10
C SER A 3 21.17 -23.61 42.52
N VAL A 4 20.09 -23.36 41.82
CA VAL A 4 19.18 -24.38 41.25
C VAL A 4 19.49 -24.65 39.78
N LEU A 5 19.90 -23.64 39.05
CA LEU A 5 20.26 -23.77 37.64
C LEU A 5 21.67 -24.34 37.49
N LYS A 6 21.76 -25.60 37.10
CA LYS A 6 23.02 -26.27 36.76
C LYS A 6 23.05 -26.56 35.27
N ALA A 7 24.26 -26.57 34.70
CA ALA A 7 24.46 -27.04 33.33
C ALA A 7 23.92 -28.46 33.19
N CYS A 8 23.08 -28.68 32.22
CA CYS A 8 22.47 -29.97 31.85
C CYS A 8 22.16 -30.00 30.35
N ASP A 9 21.97 -31.21 29.85
CA ASP A 9 21.53 -31.37 28.46
C ASP A 9 20.11 -30.83 28.28
N LEU A 10 19.85 -30.23 27.15
CA LEU A 10 18.53 -29.64 26.80
C LEU A 10 17.40 -30.68 26.91
N GLU A 11 17.67 -31.92 26.49
CA GLU A 11 16.72 -33.05 26.50
C GLU A 11 16.19 -33.35 27.90
N ASP A 12 17.05 -33.21 28.95
CA ASP A 12 16.66 -33.46 30.33
C ASP A 12 15.63 -32.46 30.86
N ARG A 13 15.61 -31.26 30.32
CA ARG A 13 14.76 -30.16 30.77
C ARG A 13 13.65 -29.78 29.76
N PHE A 14 13.80 -30.19 28.49
CA PHE A 14 12.88 -29.82 27.43
C PHE A 14 11.41 -30.13 27.79
N PRO A 15 10.51 -29.14 27.77
CA PRO A 15 9.20 -29.29 28.39
C PRO A 15 8.17 -30.01 27.52
N ILE A 16 8.43 -30.18 26.20
CA ILE A 16 7.49 -30.79 25.29
C ILE A 16 7.69 -32.31 25.23
N LEU A 17 6.58 -33.04 25.35
CA LEU A 17 6.55 -34.49 25.25
C LEU A 17 6.39 -34.97 23.81
N ALA A 18 5.43 -34.42 23.11
CA ALA A 18 5.10 -34.81 21.74
C ALA A 18 4.32 -33.70 21.02
N VAL A 19 4.33 -33.76 19.68
CA VAL A 19 3.43 -32.99 18.82
C VAL A 19 2.69 -33.97 17.92
N GLU A 20 1.40 -34.15 18.20
CA GLU A 20 0.57 -35.14 17.50
C GLU A 20 -0.82 -34.54 17.20
N ASN A 21 -1.41 -34.90 16.07
CA ASN A 21 -2.71 -34.44 15.65
C ASN A 21 -2.84 -32.89 15.63
N ASN A 22 -1.75 -32.20 15.26
CA ASN A 22 -1.63 -30.74 15.27
C ASN A 22 -1.81 -30.10 16.66
N CYS A 23 -1.53 -30.83 17.72
CA CYS A 23 -1.51 -30.38 19.09
C CYS A 23 -0.12 -30.62 19.70
N ILE A 24 0.35 -29.65 20.52
CA ILE A 24 1.58 -29.78 21.31
C ILE A 24 1.20 -30.28 22.70
N VAL A 25 1.81 -31.35 23.13
CA VAL A 25 1.60 -31.95 24.46
C VAL A 25 2.83 -31.70 25.30
N SER A 26 2.70 -31.02 26.44
CA SER A 26 3.81 -30.83 27.36
C SER A 26 4.06 -32.06 28.22
N LYS A 27 5.26 -32.16 28.81
CA LYS A 27 5.59 -33.23 29.75
C LYS A 27 4.77 -33.16 31.06
N ASP A 28 4.12 -32.05 31.33
CA ASP A 28 3.16 -31.85 32.41
C ASP A 28 1.71 -32.00 31.95
N ALA A 29 1.49 -32.55 30.75
CA ALA A 29 0.21 -32.84 30.13
C ALA A 29 -0.69 -31.63 29.76
N ASP A 30 -0.13 -30.45 29.61
CA ASP A 30 -0.85 -29.37 28.98
C ASP A 30 -1.00 -29.65 27.50
N ILE A 31 -2.15 -29.24 26.93
CA ILE A 31 -2.45 -29.43 25.50
C ILE A 31 -2.56 -28.05 24.87
N THR A 32 -1.76 -27.81 23.83
CA THR A 32 -1.71 -26.53 23.11
C THR A 32 -2.03 -26.70 21.65
N VAL A 33 -2.91 -25.83 21.13
CA VAL A 33 -3.17 -25.65 19.71
C VAL A 33 -2.50 -24.35 19.25
N ALA A 34 -1.72 -24.42 18.17
CA ALA A 34 -0.97 -23.28 17.64
C ALA A 34 -1.55 -22.77 16.33
N PHE A 35 -1.55 -21.44 16.17
CA PHE A 35 -2.02 -20.74 14.97
C PHE A 35 -0.99 -19.73 14.50
N GLU A 36 -0.90 -19.50 13.19
CA GLU A 36 -0.35 -18.30 12.59
C GLU A 36 -1.50 -17.31 12.36
N VAL A 37 -1.27 -16.05 12.71
CA VAL A 37 -2.29 -15.00 12.71
C VAL A 37 -1.92 -13.90 11.73
N GLU A 38 -2.80 -13.61 10.79
CA GLU A 38 -2.69 -12.47 9.88
C GLU A 38 -3.44 -11.27 10.47
N LEU A 39 -2.69 -10.23 10.80
CA LEU A 39 -3.23 -8.96 11.31
C LEU A 39 -3.44 -7.95 10.17
N PRO A 40 -4.25 -6.89 10.37
CA PRO A 40 -4.34 -5.78 9.42
C PRO A 40 -3.02 -5.00 9.32
N GLU A 41 -2.83 -4.34 8.19
CA GLU A 41 -1.62 -3.56 7.91
C GLU A 41 -1.59 -2.25 8.70
N LEU A 42 -0.38 -1.86 9.12
CA LEU A 42 -0.13 -0.64 9.89
C LEU A 42 -0.69 0.60 9.18
N TYR A 43 -1.25 1.55 9.93
CA TYR A 43 -1.87 2.79 9.44
C TYR A 43 -3.12 2.63 8.55
N THR A 44 -3.68 1.42 8.43
CA THR A 44 -4.85 1.19 7.57
C THR A 44 -6.16 1.04 8.34
N VAL A 45 -6.10 0.96 9.68
CA VAL A 45 -7.22 0.68 10.56
C VAL A 45 -7.80 1.99 11.15
N THR A 46 -9.12 2.10 11.21
CA THR A 46 -9.83 3.22 11.86
C THR A 46 -10.01 2.96 13.36
N ALA A 47 -10.32 4.00 14.14
CA ALA A 47 -10.67 3.83 15.57
C ALA A 47 -11.82 2.82 15.78
N ALA A 48 -12.86 2.88 14.95
CA ALA A 48 -13.99 1.93 15.02
C ALA A 48 -13.58 0.49 14.65
N GLU A 49 -12.64 0.32 13.70
CA GLU A 49 -12.10 -0.99 13.36
C GLU A 49 -11.22 -1.55 14.49
N TYR A 50 -10.42 -0.72 15.20
CA TYR A 50 -9.69 -1.15 16.40
C TYR A 50 -10.65 -1.66 17.47
N GLU A 51 -11.75 -0.94 17.73
CA GLU A 51 -12.78 -1.40 18.66
C GLU A 51 -13.43 -2.72 18.21
N ALA A 52 -13.70 -2.88 16.90
CA ALA A 52 -14.26 -4.11 16.34
C ALA A 52 -13.29 -5.31 16.48
N ILE A 53 -12.01 -5.11 16.21
CA ILE A 53 -10.95 -6.12 16.39
C ILE A 53 -10.85 -6.52 17.85
N HIS A 54 -10.79 -5.54 18.76
CA HIS A 54 -10.77 -5.75 20.20
C HIS A 54 -12.00 -6.55 20.65
N GLY A 55 -13.20 -6.12 20.25
CA GLY A 55 -14.46 -6.82 20.57
C GLY A 55 -14.49 -8.26 20.04
N THR A 56 -13.86 -8.53 18.91
CA THR A 56 -13.72 -9.88 18.34
C THR A 56 -12.83 -10.77 19.23
N TRP A 57 -11.65 -10.29 19.63
CA TRP A 57 -10.76 -10.99 20.56
C TRP A 57 -11.45 -11.31 21.87
N VAL A 58 -12.15 -10.34 22.48
CA VAL A 58 -12.90 -10.51 23.73
C VAL A 58 -13.99 -11.58 23.58
N LYS A 59 -14.77 -11.56 22.49
CA LYS A 59 -15.81 -12.57 22.23
C LYS A 59 -15.19 -13.96 22.04
N ALA A 60 -14.12 -14.07 21.28
CA ALA A 60 -13.43 -15.33 21.02
C ALA A 60 -12.84 -15.92 22.30
N MET A 61 -12.26 -15.11 23.19
CA MET A 61 -11.69 -15.59 24.46
C MET A 61 -12.77 -16.04 25.45
N LYS A 62 -13.96 -15.43 25.44
CA LYS A 62 -15.07 -15.79 26.34
C LYS A 62 -15.63 -17.20 26.11
N VAL A 63 -15.35 -17.85 24.97
CA VAL A 63 -15.78 -19.24 24.74
C VAL A 63 -14.83 -20.28 25.32
N LEU A 64 -13.60 -19.87 25.71
CA LEU A 64 -12.60 -20.79 26.23
C LEU A 64 -12.95 -21.21 27.67
N PRO A 65 -12.73 -22.49 28.05
CA PRO A 65 -13.01 -22.98 29.39
C PRO A 65 -12.01 -22.45 30.43
N ASN A 66 -12.38 -22.45 31.69
CA ASN A 66 -11.50 -22.11 32.81
C ASN A 66 -10.17 -22.88 32.74
N TYR A 67 -9.10 -22.26 33.19
CA TYR A 67 -7.72 -22.75 33.12
C TYR A 67 -7.24 -22.92 31.68
N SER A 68 -7.65 -22.04 30.79
CA SER A 68 -7.05 -21.85 29.48
C SER A 68 -6.06 -20.69 29.52
N VAL A 69 -4.96 -20.82 28.80
CA VAL A 69 -3.98 -19.75 28.59
C VAL A 69 -4.01 -19.34 27.11
N VAL A 70 -4.25 -18.08 26.86
CA VAL A 70 -4.10 -17.46 25.55
C VAL A 70 -2.76 -16.79 25.52
N TYR A 71 -1.87 -17.29 24.71
CA TYR A 71 -0.51 -16.78 24.57
C TYR A 71 -0.26 -16.34 23.14
N LYS A 72 -0.08 -15.05 22.94
CA LYS A 72 0.21 -14.42 21.62
C LYS A 72 1.67 -13.98 21.58
N GLN A 73 2.35 -14.35 20.50
CA GLN A 73 3.72 -13.95 20.20
C GLN A 73 3.76 -13.14 18.91
N ASP A 74 4.26 -11.93 18.99
CA ASP A 74 4.58 -11.10 17.83
C ASP A 74 6.11 -11.07 17.67
N TRP A 75 6.57 -11.65 16.59
CA TRP A 75 7.98 -11.75 16.24
C TRP A 75 8.36 -10.66 15.27
N PHE A 76 9.36 -9.87 15.64
CA PHE A 76 9.92 -8.81 14.81
C PHE A 76 11.41 -9.09 14.62
N VAL A 77 11.77 -9.60 13.44
CA VAL A 77 13.13 -10.05 13.15
C VAL A 77 13.68 -9.30 11.95
N LYS A 78 14.89 -8.79 12.05
CA LYS A 78 15.58 -8.14 10.95
C LYS A 78 15.92 -9.17 9.87
N GLU A 79 15.46 -8.91 8.67
CA GLU A 79 15.80 -9.65 7.46
C GLU A 79 16.37 -8.69 6.41
N ASN A 80 17.12 -9.22 5.47
CA ASN A 80 17.61 -8.45 4.32
C ASN A 80 16.76 -8.75 3.09
N TYR A 81 16.33 -7.70 2.40
CA TYR A 81 15.60 -7.85 1.15
C TYR A 81 16.46 -8.59 0.12
N ARG A 82 15.93 -9.62 -0.48
CA ARG A 82 16.55 -10.36 -1.58
C ARG A 82 15.81 -10.07 -2.87
N SER A 83 16.55 -9.61 -3.87
CA SER A 83 15.99 -9.39 -5.22
C SER A 83 15.54 -10.73 -5.83
N GLU A 84 14.31 -10.76 -6.34
CA GLU A 84 13.74 -11.93 -7.02
C GLU A 84 13.98 -11.91 -8.55
N GLY A 85 14.83 -11.00 -9.05
CA GLY A 85 15.09 -10.80 -10.47
C GLY A 85 15.67 -12.04 -11.15
N ASP A 86 15.06 -12.45 -12.27
CA ASP A 86 15.50 -13.58 -13.10
C ASP A 86 16.57 -13.20 -14.14
N GLY A 87 17.05 -11.97 -14.14
CA GLY A 87 18.04 -11.43 -15.07
C GLY A 87 17.50 -11.01 -16.44
N THR A 88 16.22 -11.25 -16.74
CA THR A 88 15.57 -10.86 -18.00
C THR A 88 15.00 -9.44 -17.95
N GLU A 89 15.07 -8.80 -16.81
CA GLU A 89 14.49 -7.48 -16.52
C GLU A 89 15.12 -6.36 -17.35
N SER A 90 14.37 -5.27 -17.48
CA SER A 90 14.85 -4.04 -18.12
C SER A 90 16.04 -3.42 -17.36
N PHE A 91 16.76 -2.50 -18.03
CA PHE A 91 17.87 -1.77 -17.41
C PHE A 91 17.45 -1.06 -16.10
N LEU A 92 16.33 -0.35 -16.12
CA LEU A 92 15.85 0.40 -14.94
C LEU A 92 15.33 -0.54 -13.84
N SER A 93 14.64 -1.62 -14.20
CA SER A 93 14.20 -2.63 -13.22
C SER A 93 15.39 -3.32 -12.53
N ARG A 94 16.42 -3.70 -13.26
CA ARG A 94 17.66 -4.24 -12.65
C ARG A 94 18.37 -3.22 -11.76
N SER A 95 18.33 -1.94 -12.11
CA SER A 95 18.87 -0.88 -11.26
C SER A 95 18.08 -0.73 -9.97
N TYR A 96 16.75 -0.81 -10.05
CA TYR A 96 15.85 -0.78 -8.89
C TYR A 96 16.15 -1.95 -7.95
N GLU A 97 16.16 -3.19 -8.44
CA GLU A 97 16.45 -4.37 -7.63
C GLU A 97 17.83 -4.28 -6.94
N ARG A 98 18.86 -3.86 -7.67
CA ARG A 98 20.19 -3.66 -7.08
C ARG A 98 20.23 -2.58 -6.00
N HIS A 99 19.42 -1.53 -6.12
CA HIS A 99 19.34 -0.45 -5.13
C HIS A 99 18.78 -0.94 -3.78
N PHE A 100 17.85 -1.88 -3.83
CA PHE A 100 17.20 -2.42 -2.63
C PHE A 100 17.80 -3.72 -2.12
N ASN A 101 18.64 -4.40 -2.90
CA ASN A 101 19.25 -5.66 -2.49
C ASN A 101 20.03 -5.51 -1.18
N GLU A 102 19.85 -6.47 -0.28
CA GLU A 102 20.42 -6.51 1.07
C GLU A 102 19.96 -5.39 2.02
N ARG A 103 18.93 -4.62 1.65
CA ARG A 103 18.35 -3.63 2.57
C ARG A 103 17.74 -4.33 3.78
N PRO A 104 18.18 -3.98 5.01
CA PRO A 104 17.60 -4.54 6.21
C PRO A 104 16.20 -3.99 6.46
N TYR A 105 15.31 -4.85 6.92
CA TYR A 105 13.96 -4.49 7.36
C TYR A 105 13.51 -5.38 8.49
N LEU A 106 12.50 -4.94 9.24
CA LEU A 106 11.90 -5.68 10.32
C LEU A 106 10.70 -6.46 9.79
N ARG A 107 10.81 -7.79 9.72
CA ARG A 107 9.70 -8.66 9.33
C ARG A 107 8.89 -9.04 10.56
N HIS A 108 7.58 -8.93 10.45
CA HIS A 108 6.65 -9.34 11.49
C HIS A 108 5.98 -10.68 11.17
N ARG A 109 5.93 -11.56 12.18
CA ARG A 109 5.08 -12.77 12.19
C ARG A 109 4.36 -12.87 13.52
N CYS A 110 3.10 -13.25 13.48
CA CYS A 110 2.27 -13.39 14.68
C CYS A 110 1.84 -14.84 14.88
N PHE A 111 2.07 -15.38 16.07
CA PHE A 111 1.62 -16.70 16.47
C PHE A 111 0.72 -16.63 17.70
N LEU A 112 -0.24 -17.53 17.74
CA LEU A 112 -1.16 -17.67 18.87
C LEU A 112 -1.18 -19.10 19.35
N TYR A 113 -1.04 -19.27 20.67
CA TYR A 113 -1.12 -20.56 21.34
C TYR A 113 -2.30 -20.56 22.31
N LEU A 114 -3.20 -21.51 22.12
CA LEU A 114 -4.29 -21.78 23.06
C LEU A 114 -3.95 -23.03 23.84
N THR A 115 -3.71 -22.90 25.14
CA THR A 115 -3.22 -23.97 26.00
C THR A 115 -4.26 -24.30 27.07
N LYS A 116 -4.60 -25.58 27.21
CA LYS A 116 -5.38 -26.09 28.34
C LYS A 116 -4.43 -26.60 29.41
N THR A 117 -4.59 -26.05 30.61
CA THR A 117 -3.84 -26.46 31.80
C THR A 117 -4.75 -26.84 32.96
N THR A 118 -4.19 -27.24 34.09
CA THR A 118 -4.94 -27.61 35.30
C THR A 118 -4.98 -26.45 36.30
N ARG A 119 -5.96 -26.51 37.21
CA ARG A 119 -6.08 -25.52 38.31
C ARG A 119 -4.82 -25.40 39.14
N GLU A 120 -4.13 -26.52 39.38
CA GLU A 120 -2.92 -26.57 40.22
C GLU A 120 -1.72 -25.92 39.51
N ARG A 121 -1.56 -26.19 38.21
CA ARG A 121 -0.50 -25.58 37.42
C ARG A 121 -0.70 -24.06 37.26
N ALA A 122 -1.90 -23.61 37.05
CA ALA A 122 -2.24 -22.20 36.91
C ALA A 122 -1.85 -21.35 38.15
N ARG A 123 -1.54 -21.99 39.27
CA ARG A 123 -1.15 -21.34 40.55
C ARG A 123 0.29 -21.61 40.97
N ARG A 124 1.07 -22.28 40.12
CA ARG A 124 2.46 -22.59 40.46
C ARG A 124 3.31 -21.33 40.52
N ARG A 125 4.36 -21.42 41.33
CA ARG A 125 5.40 -20.42 41.46
C ARG A 125 6.60 -20.77 40.58
N SER A 126 7.49 -19.82 40.38
CA SER A 126 8.71 -19.98 39.58
C SER A 126 9.63 -21.11 40.04
N ASP A 127 9.66 -21.45 41.34
CA ASP A 127 10.48 -22.55 41.85
C ASP A 127 9.92 -23.96 41.49
N PHE A 128 8.72 -24.02 40.91
CA PHE A 128 8.10 -25.24 40.40
C PHE A 128 8.15 -25.34 38.85
N SER A 129 8.79 -24.39 38.18
CA SER A 129 8.99 -24.47 36.74
C SER A 129 9.76 -25.73 36.32
N THR A 130 9.43 -26.29 35.15
CA THR A 130 10.18 -27.40 34.54
C THR A 130 11.63 -27.07 34.27
N LEU A 131 12.00 -25.79 34.19
CA LEU A 131 13.39 -25.34 34.14
C LEU A 131 14.14 -25.63 35.43
N CYS A 132 13.50 -25.56 36.61
CA CYS A 132 14.11 -25.70 37.92
C CYS A 132 14.04 -27.14 38.46
N ARG A 133 13.00 -27.87 38.08
CA ARG A 133 12.72 -29.25 38.60
C ARG A 133 12.40 -30.21 37.45
N GLY A 134 12.58 -31.53 37.70
CA GLY A 134 12.04 -32.54 36.82
C GLY A 134 10.50 -32.59 36.90
N TYR A 135 9.88 -33.05 35.83
CA TYR A 135 8.39 -33.08 35.75
C TYR A 135 7.83 -34.20 36.62
N ILE A 136 6.65 -33.94 37.08
CA ILE A 136 5.76 -34.91 37.72
C ILE A 136 4.54 -35.03 36.81
N LEU A 137 4.35 -36.21 36.21
CA LEU A 137 3.13 -36.48 35.44
C LEU A 137 1.93 -36.32 36.36
N PRO A 138 1.00 -35.39 36.13
CA PRO A 138 -0.21 -35.28 36.94
C PRO A 138 -1.03 -36.55 36.82
N LYS A 139 -1.66 -36.99 37.89
CA LYS A 139 -2.56 -38.16 37.86
C LYS A 139 -3.84 -37.90 37.00
N GLU A 140 -4.10 -36.66 36.65
CA GLU A 140 -5.32 -36.19 35.97
C GLU A 140 -5.20 -36.13 34.44
N ILE A 141 -4.15 -36.70 33.82
CA ILE A 141 -3.99 -36.81 32.35
C ILE A 141 -5.19 -37.51 31.67
N THR A 142 -6.08 -38.13 32.42
CA THR A 142 -7.14 -38.99 31.87
C THR A 142 -8.51 -38.35 31.75
N ASP A 143 -8.68 -37.06 31.99
CA ASP A 143 -9.97 -36.38 31.75
C ASP A 143 -10.12 -35.96 30.28
N TRP A 144 -10.36 -37.01 29.46
CA TRP A 144 -10.57 -36.86 28.02
C TRP A 144 -11.76 -35.94 27.68
N ASP A 145 -12.80 -35.92 28.51
CA ASP A 145 -13.98 -35.06 28.29
C ASP A 145 -13.61 -33.58 28.40
N SER A 146 -12.68 -33.23 29.29
CA SER A 146 -12.15 -31.86 29.42
C SER A 146 -11.34 -31.43 28.18
N VAL A 147 -10.58 -32.36 27.63
CA VAL A 147 -9.78 -32.13 26.40
C VAL A 147 -10.69 -31.93 25.21
N VAL A 148 -11.73 -32.77 25.02
CA VAL A 148 -12.69 -32.64 23.92
C VAL A 148 -13.41 -31.30 23.98
N LYS A 149 -13.91 -30.90 25.14
CA LYS A 149 -14.55 -29.59 25.36
C LYS A 149 -13.64 -28.43 25.04
N PHE A 150 -12.35 -28.55 25.37
CA PHE A 150 -11.37 -27.51 25.02
C PHE A 150 -11.15 -27.42 23.51
N LEU A 151 -11.01 -28.55 22.81
CA LEU A 151 -10.84 -28.56 21.37
C LEU A 151 -12.05 -28.00 20.62
N GLU A 152 -13.27 -28.32 21.09
CA GLU A 152 -14.50 -27.72 20.56
C GLU A 152 -14.55 -26.19 20.79
N ALA A 153 -14.10 -25.71 21.95
CA ALA A 153 -14.00 -24.28 22.23
C ALA A 153 -12.94 -23.60 21.36
N VAL A 154 -11.83 -24.28 21.07
CA VAL A 154 -10.79 -23.79 20.13
C VAL A 154 -11.34 -23.66 18.70
N GLU A 155 -12.11 -24.61 18.22
CA GLU A 155 -12.78 -24.51 16.90
C GLU A 155 -13.75 -23.32 16.85
N GLN A 156 -14.53 -23.12 17.92
CA GLN A 156 -15.43 -21.99 18.02
C GLN A 156 -14.66 -20.66 18.08
N PHE A 157 -13.54 -20.61 18.79
CA PHE A 157 -12.64 -19.44 18.83
C PHE A 157 -12.14 -19.10 17.43
N GLU A 158 -11.59 -20.09 16.71
CA GLU A 158 -11.10 -19.93 15.34
C GLU A 158 -12.19 -19.40 14.39
N HIS A 159 -13.40 -19.94 14.49
CA HIS A 159 -14.56 -19.48 13.71
C HIS A 159 -14.90 -18.01 13.96
N ILE A 160 -15.00 -17.60 15.23
CA ILE A 160 -15.29 -16.20 15.61
C ILE A 160 -14.25 -15.25 15.04
N MET A 161 -12.96 -15.61 15.13
CA MET A 161 -11.88 -14.80 14.63
C MET A 161 -11.92 -14.65 13.10
N ASN A 162 -12.06 -15.75 12.38
CA ASN A 162 -12.07 -15.77 10.92
C ASN A 162 -13.30 -15.10 10.31
N ASP A 163 -14.46 -15.23 10.93
CA ASP A 163 -15.71 -14.62 10.47
C ASP A 163 -15.74 -13.09 10.67
N SER A 164 -14.86 -12.55 11.51
CA SER A 164 -14.78 -11.10 11.75
C SER A 164 -14.35 -10.31 10.51
N GLY A 165 -13.64 -10.91 9.58
CA GLY A 165 -13.05 -10.26 8.41
C GLY A 165 -11.86 -9.34 8.69
N HIS A 166 -11.50 -9.10 9.95
CA HIS A 166 -10.38 -8.24 10.35
C HIS A 166 -9.09 -9.00 10.59
N VAL A 167 -9.20 -10.20 11.16
CA VAL A 167 -8.09 -11.08 11.52
C VAL A 167 -8.29 -12.43 10.86
N ARG A 168 -7.25 -13.03 10.32
CA ARG A 168 -7.30 -14.38 9.77
C ARG A 168 -6.38 -15.29 10.55
N MET A 169 -6.88 -16.46 10.93
CA MET A 169 -6.13 -17.48 11.65
C MET A 169 -5.97 -18.73 10.80
N LYS A 170 -4.76 -19.27 10.79
CA LYS A 170 -4.41 -20.55 10.17
C LYS A 170 -3.86 -21.48 11.25
N ARG A 171 -4.54 -22.61 11.49
CA ARG A 171 -4.04 -23.63 12.40
C ARG A 171 -2.76 -24.25 11.85
N LEU A 172 -1.73 -24.33 12.67
CA LEU A 172 -0.45 -24.92 12.30
C LEU A 172 -0.51 -26.45 12.37
N ARG A 173 0.12 -27.10 11.40
CA ARG A 173 0.26 -28.55 11.33
C ARG A 173 1.48 -29.02 12.13
N THR A 174 1.51 -30.32 12.44
CA THR A 174 2.62 -30.93 13.15
C THR A 174 3.98 -30.59 12.51
N GLU A 175 4.08 -30.65 11.17
CA GLU A 175 5.31 -30.35 10.43
C GLU A 175 5.74 -28.87 10.56
N GLU A 176 4.79 -27.96 10.66
CA GLU A 176 5.07 -26.51 10.83
C GLU A 176 5.55 -26.20 12.27
N VAL A 177 5.13 -27.00 13.24
CA VAL A 177 5.53 -26.85 14.66
C VAL A 177 6.88 -27.51 14.93
N VAL A 178 7.08 -28.75 14.48
CA VAL A 178 8.31 -29.53 14.74
C VAL A 178 9.40 -29.21 13.72
N GLY A 179 9.03 -28.92 12.48
CA GLY A 179 9.92 -28.79 11.34
C GLY A 179 9.93 -30.03 10.44
N THR A 180 10.57 -29.91 9.30
CA THR A 180 10.83 -30.93 8.31
C THR A 180 12.33 -31.00 8.03
N GLU A 181 12.81 -31.92 7.23
CA GLU A 181 14.24 -31.93 6.81
C GLU A 181 14.66 -30.67 6.04
N GLU A 182 13.71 -29.94 5.45
CA GLU A 182 13.97 -28.76 4.63
C GLU A 182 13.79 -27.43 5.37
N CYS A 183 12.92 -27.40 6.38
CA CYS A 183 12.56 -26.15 7.09
C CYS A 183 12.49 -26.34 8.61
N PRO A 184 13.07 -25.41 9.41
CA PRO A 184 12.99 -25.45 10.86
C PRO A 184 11.56 -25.22 11.36
N GLY A 185 11.18 -25.95 12.41
CA GLY A 185 9.89 -25.81 13.06
C GLY A 185 9.82 -24.60 14.00
N LEU A 186 8.62 -24.28 14.44
CA LEU A 186 8.36 -23.14 15.31
C LEU A 186 9.11 -23.25 16.66
N ILE A 187 9.20 -24.46 17.23
CA ILE A 187 9.92 -24.70 18.48
C ILE A 187 11.43 -24.45 18.31
N GLU A 188 12.01 -24.95 17.21
CA GLU A 188 13.43 -24.74 16.89
C GLU A 188 13.73 -23.24 16.67
N ARG A 189 12.86 -22.55 15.95
CA ARG A 189 12.95 -21.10 15.75
C ARG A 189 12.98 -20.32 17.07
N TYR A 190 12.16 -20.72 18.05
CA TYR A 190 12.16 -20.08 19.37
C TYR A 190 13.46 -20.33 20.15
N LEU A 191 13.96 -21.55 20.13
CA LEU A 191 15.21 -21.93 20.85
C LEU A 191 16.46 -21.27 20.26
N THR A 192 16.40 -20.87 18.98
CA THR A 192 17.53 -20.23 18.27
C THR A 192 17.32 -18.74 18.05
N LEU A 193 16.12 -18.20 18.34
CA LEU A 193 15.70 -16.83 18.03
C LEU A 193 15.98 -16.46 16.59
N GLY A 194 15.63 -17.34 15.64
CA GLY A 194 15.83 -17.19 14.22
C GLY A 194 14.54 -17.44 13.43
N MET A 195 14.39 -16.76 12.29
CA MET A 195 13.25 -16.94 11.38
C MET A 195 13.68 -17.40 9.97
N GLU A 196 14.95 -17.76 9.81
CA GLU A 196 15.50 -18.26 8.55
C GLU A 196 14.86 -19.59 8.15
N ASP A 197 14.75 -19.83 6.84
CA ASP A 197 14.17 -21.07 6.30
C ASP A 197 15.19 -22.22 6.23
N THR A 198 16.42 -21.99 6.72
CA THR A 198 17.46 -23.02 6.86
C THR A 198 17.61 -23.43 8.31
N HIS A 199 17.84 -24.72 8.57
CA HIS A 199 18.06 -25.22 9.92
C HIS A 199 19.27 -24.53 10.59
N PRO A 200 19.06 -23.81 11.69
CA PRO A 200 20.15 -23.22 12.45
C PRO A 200 20.88 -24.30 13.23
N VAL A 201 22.15 -24.08 13.52
CA VAL A 201 22.86 -24.91 14.48
C VAL A 201 22.39 -24.54 15.88
N LEU A 202 21.89 -25.51 16.64
CA LEU A 202 21.56 -25.32 18.07
C LEU A 202 22.82 -24.93 18.82
N GLN A 203 22.73 -23.85 19.58
CA GLN A 203 23.82 -23.30 20.36
C GLN A 203 23.47 -23.35 21.84
N ASP A 204 24.50 -23.16 22.71
CA ASP A 204 24.30 -23.15 24.16
C ASP A 204 23.32 -22.05 24.58
N ILE A 205 22.36 -22.42 25.41
CA ILE A 205 21.38 -21.51 26.01
C ILE A 205 21.84 -21.23 27.45
N CYS A 206 22.33 -20.04 27.73
CA CYS A 206 22.71 -19.58 29.05
C CYS A 206 21.57 -18.74 29.66
N LEU A 207 20.97 -19.23 30.72
CA LEU A 207 19.84 -18.57 31.40
C LEU A 207 20.29 -17.90 32.74
N ASP A 208 21.53 -17.44 32.84
CA ASP A 208 21.92 -16.60 33.96
C ASP A 208 21.19 -15.24 33.90
N PRO A 209 20.41 -14.83 34.92
CA PRO A 209 19.64 -13.59 34.93
C PRO A 209 20.44 -12.33 34.57
N GLU A 210 21.73 -12.31 34.90
CA GLU A 210 22.62 -11.18 34.62
C GLU A 210 23.21 -11.23 33.20
N ARG A 211 23.28 -12.42 32.58
CA ARG A 211 23.98 -12.66 31.32
C ARG A 211 23.26 -13.67 30.43
N MET A 212 21.97 -13.44 30.18
CA MET A 212 21.22 -14.30 29.27
C MET A 212 21.77 -14.23 27.85
N ARG A 213 22.01 -15.39 27.24
CA ARG A 213 22.46 -15.50 25.85
C ARG A 213 22.05 -16.82 25.22
N ILE A 214 21.88 -16.81 23.92
CA ILE A 214 21.71 -17.99 23.05
C ILE A 214 22.81 -17.91 22.00
N GLY A 215 23.84 -18.75 22.15
CA GLY A 215 25.04 -18.61 21.33
C GLY A 215 25.66 -17.23 21.44
N ASP A 216 25.75 -16.55 20.29
CA ASP A 216 26.30 -15.19 20.20
C ASP A 216 25.25 -14.10 20.48
N LYS A 217 23.95 -14.44 20.48
CA LYS A 217 22.84 -13.50 20.74
C LYS A 217 22.75 -13.21 22.24
N ARG A 218 22.92 -11.97 22.64
CA ARG A 218 22.76 -11.46 24.00
C ARG A 218 21.34 -10.95 24.18
N LEU A 219 20.65 -11.35 25.25
CA LEU A 219 19.24 -11.11 25.46
C LEU A 219 18.99 -10.10 26.58
N CYS A 220 17.91 -9.36 26.45
CA CYS A 220 17.30 -8.61 27.54
C CYS A 220 15.77 -8.79 27.51
N LEU A 221 15.18 -8.80 28.71
CA LEU A 221 13.73 -8.97 28.87
C LEU A 221 13.18 -7.79 29.68
N HIS A 222 12.23 -7.08 29.07
CA HIS A 222 11.41 -6.06 29.74
C HIS A 222 10.07 -6.68 30.08
N VAL A 223 9.63 -6.51 31.33
CA VAL A 223 8.51 -7.25 31.90
C VAL A 223 7.45 -6.28 32.43
N LEU A 224 6.18 -6.56 32.14
CA LEU A 224 5.01 -5.95 32.74
C LEU A 224 4.27 -7.03 33.51
N SER A 225 4.55 -7.14 34.81
CA SER A 225 4.06 -8.20 35.70
C SER A 225 3.23 -7.69 36.87
N ASP A 226 3.20 -6.37 37.08
CA ASP A 226 2.41 -5.72 38.14
C ASP A 226 1.49 -4.63 37.56
N THR A 227 0.44 -4.33 38.28
CA THR A 227 -0.46 -3.21 37.97
C THR A 227 0.25 -1.86 38.07
N GLU A 228 1.26 -1.74 38.91
CA GLU A 228 2.11 -0.53 39.03
C GLU A 228 2.95 -0.26 37.78
N ASP A 229 3.20 -1.28 36.95
CA ASP A 229 3.91 -1.17 35.66
C ASP A 229 3.06 -0.52 34.55
N LEU A 230 1.75 -0.43 34.74
CA LEU A 230 0.77 -0.05 33.72
C LEU A 230 0.31 1.40 33.87
N PRO A 231 -0.14 2.05 32.79
CA PRO A 231 -0.74 3.36 32.87
C PRO A 231 -2.11 3.32 33.55
N GLY A 232 -2.57 4.48 34.05
CA GLY A 232 -3.87 4.61 34.70
C GLY A 232 -5.10 4.30 33.79
N SER A 233 -4.90 4.19 32.49
CA SER A 233 -5.92 3.78 31.51
C SER A 233 -5.28 3.18 30.27
N VAL A 234 -5.96 2.19 29.68
CA VAL A 234 -5.59 1.58 28.39
C VAL A 234 -6.73 1.77 27.39
N GLY A 235 -6.42 1.79 26.11
CA GLY A 235 -7.40 1.92 25.04
C GLY A 235 -7.15 0.92 23.91
N THR A 236 -8.07 0.81 22.98
CA THR A 236 -7.92 -0.05 21.81
C THR A 236 -6.93 0.52 20.82
N ASP A 237 -6.79 1.86 20.81
CA ASP A 237 -5.89 2.61 19.96
C ASP A 237 -5.30 3.82 20.70
N MET A 238 -4.26 4.41 20.09
CA MET A 238 -3.66 5.64 20.55
C MET A 238 -3.37 6.59 19.38
N ARG A 239 -3.35 7.89 19.65
CA ARG A 239 -2.93 8.90 18.69
C ARG A 239 -1.40 8.85 18.53
N TYR A 240 -0.93 8.79 17.29
CA TYR A 240 0.50 8.81 16.98
C TYR A 240 0.94 10.21 16.58
N GLU A 241 1.55 10.93 17.50
CA GLU A 241 1.90 12.36 17.34
C GLU A 241 2.81 12.63 16.14
N ARG A 242 3.72 11.71 15.83
CA ARG A 242 4.69 11.88 14.74
C ARG A 242 4.06 11.99 13.35
N LEU A 243 2.87 11.41 13.15
CA LEU A 243 2.13 11.43 11.89
C LEU A 243 0.80 12.20 11.98
N SER A 244 0.42 12.66 13.18
CA SER A 244 -0.79 13.45 13.40
C SER A 244 -0.52 14.94 13.16
N THR A 245 -1.58 15.66 12.85
CA THR A 245 -1.57 17.12 12.67
C THR A 245 -2.64 17.76 13.55
N ASP A 246 -2.68 19.11 13.60
CA ASP A 246 -3.77 19.84 14.29
C ASP A 246 -5.16 19.59 13.68
N ARG A 247 -5.22 18.97 12.50
CA ARG A 247 -6.47 18.75 11.74
C ARG A 247 -6.77 17.31 11.43
N SER A 248 -5.91 16.40 11.83
CA SER A 248 -6.09 14.97 11.56
C SER A 248 -5.33 14.10 12.54
N ASP A 249 -5.95 13.02 12.97
CA ASP A 249 -5.35 12.01 13.83
C ASP A 249 -4.91 10.83 12.99
N CYS A 250 -3.64 10.46 13.12
CA CYS A 250 -3.13 9.16 12.72
C CYS A 250 -3.13 8.26 13.96
N ARG A 251 -3.88 7.15 13.91
CA ARG A 251 -4.07 6.24 15.02
C ARG A 251 -3.34 4.93 14.82
N LEU A 252 -2.89 4.34 15.92
CA LEU A 252 -2.23 3.05 16.01
C LEU A 252 -2.87 2.24 17.13
N SER A 253 -2.68 0.91 17.15
CA SER A 253 -3.02 0.13 18.34
C SER A 253 -2.22 0.59 19.55
N PHE A 254 -2.79 0.40 20.74
CA PHE A 254 -2.15 0.83 21.98
C PHE A 254 -0.75 0.21 22.16
N ALA A 255 -0.55 -1.03 21.73
CA ALA A 255 0.71 -1.76 21.81
C ALA A 255 1.66 -1.55 20.61
N ALA A 256 1.32 -0.73 19.62
CA ALA A 256 2.16 -0.47 18.46
C ALA A 256 3.58 0.01 18.78
N PRO A 257 3.85 0.80 19.85
CA PRO A 257 5.21 1.19 20.22
C PRO A 257 6.16 0.03 20.44
N VAL A 258 5.70 -1.06 21.04
CA VAL A 258 6.48 -2.30 21.26
C VAL A 258 6.32 -3.33 20.15
N GLY A 259 5.62 -2.95 19.08
CA GLY A 259 5.50 -3.71 17.84
C GLY A 259 6.44 -3.18 16.76
N LEU A 260 5.88 -2.85 15.60
CA LEU A 260 6.61 -2.39 14.40
C LEU A 260 7.42 -1.08 14.60
N LEU A 261 7.09 -0.28 15.62
CA LEU A 261 7.82 0.97 15.89
C LEU A 261 9.14 0.74 16.63
N LEU A 262 9.32 -0.41 17.26
CA LEU A 262 10.57 -0.80 17.92
C LEU A 262 11.52 -1.44 16.88
N SER A 263 12.57 -0.73 16.49
CA SER A 263 13.43 -1.07 15.34
C SER A 263 14.57 -2.06 15.66
N CYS A 264 14.32 -3.10 16.44
CA CYS A 264 15.30 -4.14 16.81
C CYS A 264 14.71 -5.54 16.68
N ASN A 265 15.58 -6.56 16.75
CA ASN A 265 15.11 -7.94 16.88
C ASN A 265 14.44 -8.14 18.24
N HIS A 266 13.16 -8.52 18.24
CA HIS A 266 12.43 -8.79 19.48
C HIS A 266 11.23 -9.70 19.29
N VAL A 267 10.78 -10.29 20.40
CA VAL A 267 9.49 -10.98 20.52
C VAL A 267 8.68 -10.25 21.57
N TYR A 268 7.50 -9.76 21.19
CA TYR A 268 6.52 -9.24 22.13
C TYR A 268 5.55 -10.36 22.49
N SER A 269 5.60 -10.79 23.76
CA SER A 269 4.79 -11.87 24.32
C SER A 269 3.65 -11.33 25.15
N GLN A 270 2.43 -11.79 24.89
CA GLN A 270 1.22 -11.37 25.57
C GLN A 270 0.48 -12.60 26.09
N TYR A 271 0.28 -12.69 27.39
CA TYR A 271 -0.41 -13.80 28.06
C TYR A 271 -1.71 -13.33 28.70
N VAL A 272 -2.79 -14.08 28.49
CA VAL A 272 -4.05 -13.94 29.18
C VAL A 272 -4.44 -15.28 29.78
N PHE A 273 -4.53 -15.33 31.09
CA PHE A 273 -4.89 -16.52 31.86
C PHE A 273 -6.36 -16.46 32.23
N ILE A 274 -7.14 -17.36 31.65
CA ILE A 274 -8.59 -17.50 31.88
C ILE A 274 -8.77 -18.46 33.06
N ASP A 275 -8.68 -17.93 34.28
CA ASP A 275 -8.93 -18.69 35.52
C ASP A 275 -10.43 -18.74 35.84
N ASP A 276 -10.81 -19.33 36.97
CA ASP A 276 -12.17 -19.29 37.49
C ASP A 276 -12.49 -17.88 38.02
N ALA A 277 -13.37 -17.17 37.33
CA ALA A 277 -13.73 -15.79 37.64
C ALA A 277 -14.30 -15.66 39.09
N GLN A 278 -15.06 -16.65 39.55
CA GLN A 278 -15.61 -16.61 40.91
C GLN A 278 -14.54 -16.75 41.98
N GLU A 279 -13.54 -17.60 41.71
CA GLU A 279 -12.38 -17.72 42.63
C GLU A 279 -11.54 -16.45 42.69
N ILE A 280 -11.37 -15.74 41.55
CA ILE A 280 -10.66 -14.44 41.52
C ILE A 280 -11.42 -13.42 42.36
N LEU A 281 -12.73 -13.28 42.12
CA LEU A 281 -13.56 -12.33 42.86
C LEU A 281 -13.58 -12.62 44.36
N GLN A 282 -13.77 -13.88 44.77
CA GLN A 282 -13.69 -14.27 46.18
C GLN A 282 -12.36 -13.96 46.85
N ARG A 283 -11.23 -14.15 46.08
CA ARG A 283 -9.91 -13.77 46.56
C ARG A 283 -9.80 -12.25 46.72
N MET A 284 -10.31 -11.48 45.75
CA MET A 284 -10.29 -10.03 45.78
C MET A 284 -11.12 -9.48 46.94
N GLU A 285 -12.33 -10.04 47.18
CA GLU A 285 -13.17 -9.70 48.36
C GLU A 285 -12.40 -9.98 49.68
N LYS A 286 -11.71 -11.11 49.79
CA LYS A 286 -10.93 -11.42 50.97
C LYS A 286 -9.76 -10.43 51.13
N THR A 287 -9.13 -10.05 50.04
CA THR A 287 -8.04 -9.06 50.05
C THR A 287 -8.57 -7.70 50.47
N SER A 288 -9.66 -7.24 49.90
CA SER A 288 -10.34 -6.00 50.28
C SER A 288 -10.65 -5.94 51.79
N ARG A 289 -11.28 -6.99 52.33
CA ARG A 289 -11.56 -7.07 53.80
C ARG A 289 -10.30 -6.99 54.66
N ASN A 290 -9.20 -7.64 54.24
CA ASN A 290 -7.90 -7.54 54.92
C ASN A 290 -7.33 -6.13 54.87
N MET A 291 -7.37 -5.48 53.68
CA MET A 291 -6.88 -4.10 53.51
C MET A 291 -7.74 -3.10 54.32
N LEU A 292 -9.05 -3.29 54.39
CA LEU A 292 -9.94 -2.49 55.24
C LEU A 292 -9.51 -2.59 56.70
N SER A 293 -9.24 -3.79 57.18
CA SER A 293 -8.83 -3.99 58.60
C SER A 293 -7.51 -3.31 58.92
N LEU A 294 -6.60 -3.23 57.94
CA LEU A 294 -5.26 -2.63 58.05
C LEU A 294 -5.21 -1.14 57.63
N SER A 295 -6.29 -0.60 57.08
CA SER A 295 -6.36 0.80 56.53
C SER A 295 -6.07 1.85 57.63
N LYS A 296 -6.37 1.58 58.85
CA LYS A 296 -6.12 2.46 60.01
C LYS A 296 -4.59 2.60 60.30
N TYR A 297 -3.78 1.65 59.88
CA TYR A 297 -2.37 1.61 60.17
C TYR A 297 -1.47 2.08 59.02
N SER A 298 -1.99 2.11 57.81
CA SER A 298 -1.25 2.52 56.61
C SER A 298 -2.19 3.15 55.56
N ARG A 299 -1.79 4.33 55.05
CA ARG A 299 -2.49 4.99 53.96
C ARG A 299 -2.49 4.16 52.68
N SER A 300 -1.38 3.42 52.43
CA SER A 300 -1.30 2.50 51.30
C SER A 300 -2.39 1.42 51.34
N ASN A 301 -2.64 0.83 52.55
CA ASN A 301 -3.72 -0.14 52.72
C ASN A 301 -5.11 0.47 52.50
N ALA A 302 -5.31 1.75 52.85
CA ALA A 302 -6.56 2.44 52.57
C ALA A 302 -6.77 2.65 51.06
N VAL A 303 -5.75 3.06 50.32
CA VAL A 303 -5.79 3.20 48.88
C VAL A 303 -6.03 1.85 48.19
N ASN A 304 -5.30 0.82 48.59
CA ASN A 304 -5.44 -0.54 48.04
C ASN A 304 -6.85 -1.12 48.32
N TYR A 305 -7.47 -0.77 49.44
CA TYR A 305 -8.84 -1.10 49.73
C TYR A 305 -9.81 -0.44 48.75
N GLU A 306 -9.67 0.86 48.50
CA GLU A 306 -10.47 1.60 47.54
C GLU A 306 -10.34 1.00 46.13
N TRP A 307 -9.15 0.67 45.69
CA TRP A 307 -8.92 0.04 44.37
C TRP A 307 -9.52 -1.37 44.27
N ALA A 308 -9.41 -2.18 45.32
CA ALA A 308 -10.06 -3.51 45.38
C ALA A 308 -11.60 -3.40 45.29
N GLU A 309 -12.19 -2.44 45.99
CA GLU A 309 -13.66 -2.17 45.92
C GLU A 309 -14.05 -1.70 44.49
N MET A 310 -13.32 -0.77 43.91
CA MET A 310 -13.54 -0.34 42.49
C MET A 310 -13.50 -1.51 41.52
N TYR A 311 -12.52 -2.40 41.67
CA TYR A 311 -12.42 -3.60 40.84
C TYR A 311 -13.63 -4.52 41.00
N LEU A 312 -14.07 -4.77 42.21
CA LEU A 312 -15.26 -5.60 42.52
C LEU A 312 -16.56 -4.95 42.00
N ASP A 313 -16.70 -3.65 42.17
CA ASP A 313 -17.84 -2.89 41.66
C ASP A 313 -17.93 -2.96 40.13
N GLU A 314 -16.81 -2.79 39.41
CA GLU A 314 -16.77 -2.89 37.94
C GLU A 314 -17.05 -4.31 37.44
N ALA A 315 -16.51 -5.32 38.10
CA ALA A 315 -16.81 -6.71 37.79
C ALA A 315 -18.31 -7.03 37.89
N HIS A 316 -18.94 -6.57 38.99
CA HIS A 316 -20.35 -6.86 39.24
C HIS A 316 -21.32 -5.97 38.43
N THR A 317 -21.03 -4.68 38.28
CA THR A 317 -21.95 -3.73 37.62
C THR A 317 -21.82 -3.77 36.09
N LYS A 318 -20.63 -3.91 35.55
CA LYS A 318 -20.37 -3.95 34.09
C LYS A 318 -20.28 -5.38 33.55
N GLY A 319 -20.25 -6.40 34.41
CA GLY A 319 -20.12 -7.79 33.99
C GLY A 319 -18.81 -8.10 33.28
N LEU A 320 -17.73 -7.40 33.64
CA LEU A 320 -16.41 -7.61 33.08
C LEU A 320 -15.82 -8.95 33.56
N VAL A 321 -15.07 -9.63 32.72
CA VAL A 321 -14.50 -10.95 33.03
C VAL A 321 -13.12 -10.78 33.67
N PRO A 322 -12.94 -11.16 34.95
CA PRO A 322 -11.67 -11.16 35.63
C PRO A 322 -10.69 -12.14 35.01
N VAL A 323 -9.47 -11.71 34.73
CA VAL A 323 -8.38 -12.52 34.19
C VAL A 323 -7.05 -12.14 34.84
N ARG A 324 -6.04 -12.97 34.68
CA ARG A 324 -4.64 -12.56 34.90
C ARG A 324 -3.98 -12.28 33.56
N CYS A 325 -3.08 -11.31 33.53
CA CYS A 325 -2.37 -10.90 32.33
C CYS A 325 -0.87 -10.75 32.64
N HIS A 326 -0.06 -10.92 31.60
CA HIS A 326 1.36 -10.63 31.61
C HIS A 326 1.80 -10.23 30.20
N CYS A 327 2.69 -9.24 30.10
CA CYS A 327 3.34 -8.89 28.85
C CYS A 327 4.84 -8.74 29.04
N ASN A 328 5.61 -9.17 28.04
CA ASN A 328 7.04 -8.95 28.05
C ASN A 328 7.59 -8.75 26.63
N VAL A 329 8.71 -8.03 26.55
CA VAL A 329 9.50 -7.82 25.34
C VAL A 329 10.86 -8.48 25.52
N LEU A 330 11.08 -9.59 24.81
CA LEU A 330 12.36 -10.25 24.69
C LEU A 330 13.11 -9.67 23.49
N ALA A 331 14.17 -8.93 23.72
CA ALA A 331 14.97 -8.36 22.63
C ALA A 331 16.41 -8.87 22.68
N TRP A 332 17.09 -8.88 21.52
CA TRP A 332 18.45 -9.39 21.44
C TRP A 332 19.30 -8.65 20.42
N ALA A 333 20.62 -8.69 20.67
CA ALA A 333 21.67 -8.24 19.77
C ALA A 333 22.91 -9.16 19.89
N GLU A 334 23.79 -9.14 18.92
CA GLU A 334 25.05 -9.84 18.92
C GLU A 334 26.12 -9.03 19.69
N ASP A 335 26.04 -7.69 19.56
CA ASP A 335 26.96 -6.76 20.23
C ASP A 335 26.38 -6.18 21.52
N GLU A 336 27.26 -5.95 22.52
CA GLU A 336 26.85 -5.41 23.82
C GLU A 336 26.47 -3.93 23.77
N GLU A 337 27.10 -3.17 22.91
CA GLU A 337 26.77 -1.76 22.72
C GLU A 337 25.39 -1.60 22.04
N GLU A 338 25.12 -2.43 21.05
CA GLU A 338 23.80 -2.50 20.42
C GLU A 338 22.73 -2.94 21.43
N LEU A 339 23.00 -3.96 22.25
CA LEU A 339 22.07 -4.39 23.29
C LEU A 339 21.76 -3.27 24.30
N ARG A 340 22.74 -2.43 24.64
CA ARG A 340 22.51 -1.27 25.52
C ARG A 340 21.59 -0.24 24.88
N ARG A 341 21.74 0.03 23.57
CA ARG A 341 20.84 0.89 22.81
C ARG A 341 19.42 0.31 22.79
N ILE A 342 19.29 -0.98 22.47
CA ILE A 342 18.01 -1.69 22.43
C ILE A 342 17.29 -1.62 23.78
N LYS A 343 18.00 -1.78 24.90
CA LYS A 343 17.41 -1.63 26.23
C LYS A 343 16.80 -0.26 26.45
N ASN A 344 17.51 0.80 26.06
CA ASN A 344 17.02 2.18 26.19
C ASN A 344 15.84 2.45 25.26
N ASP A 345 15.91 1.97 24.01
CA ASP A 345 14.85 2.15 23.03
C ASP A 345 13.58 1.41 23.45
N THR A 346 13.70 0.16 23.92
CA THR A 346 12.55 -0.62 24.42
C THR A 346 11.90 0.07 25.62
N GLY A 347 12.71 0.53 26.59
CA GLY A 347 12.21 1.31 27.72
C GLY A 347 11.49 2.59 27.30
N SER A 348 12.03 3.29 26.29
CA SER A 348 11.41 4.52 25.74
C SER A 348 10.09 4.23 25.04
N GLN A 349 9.99 3.14 24.29
CA GLN A 349 8.74 2.75 23.62
C GLN A 349 7.66 2.33 24.64
N LEU A 350 8.03 1.61 25.69
CA LEU A 350 7.12 1.29 26.79
C LEU A 350 6.66 2.55 27.54
N ALA A 351 7.55 3.53 27.74
CA ALA A 351 7.19 4.81 28.35
C ALA A 351 6.20 5.61 27.48
N LEU A 352 6.23 5.48 26.14
CA LEU A 352 5.20 6.08 25.25
C LEU A 352 3.81 5.48 25.49
N MET A 353 3.74 4.22 25.92
CA MET A 353 2.48 3.58 26.37
C MET A 353 2.10 3.97 27.80
N GLY A 354 2.93 4.75 28.50
CA GLY A 354 2.78 5.07 29.91
C GLY A 354 3.16 3.93 30.86
N CYS A 355 3.86 2.91 30.37
CA CYS A 355 4.32 1.77 31.14
C CYS A 355 5.68 2.03 31.78
N VAL A 356 5.92 1.44 32.97
CA VAL A 356 7.20 1.47 33.69
C VAL A 356 7.68 0.03 33.89
N PRO A 357 8.39 -0.57 32.93
CA PRO A 357 8.72 -1.99 32.98
C PRO A 357 9.80 -2.30 33.99
N HIS A 358 9.72 -3.50 34.58
CA HIS A 358 10.89 -4.15 35.21
C HIS A 358 11.74 -4.79 34.11
N TYR A 359 13.04 -4.88 34.38
CA TYR A 359 13.90 -5.59 33.45
C TYR A 359 14.94 -6.44 34.18
N ASN A 360 15.29 -7.58 33.57
CA ASN A 360 16.24 -8.56 34.13
C ASN A 360 15.95 -8.96 35.59
N THR A 361 14.69 -9.34 35.85
CA THR A 361 14.27 -9.88 37.12
C THR A 361 14.91 -11.25 37.40
N ILE A 362 14.84 -11.70 38.63
CA ILE A 362 15.35 -13.04 39.01
C ILE A 362 14.61 -14.18 38.28
N ASP A 363 13.35 -13.93 37.86
CA ASP A 363 12.48 -14.89 37.18
C ASP A 363 12.57 -14.82 35.65
N THR A 364 13.40 -13.91 35.11
CA THR A 364 13.63 -13.79 33.65
C THR A 364 13.94 -15.13 32.95
N PRO A 365 14.77 -16.04 33.50
CA PRO A 365 14.99 -17.37 32.91
C PRO A 365 13.72 -18.24 32.80
N VAL A 366 12.84 -18.17 33.77
CA VAL A 366 11.59 -18.96 33.82
C VAL A 366 10.58 -18.36 32.84
N LEU A 367 10.53 -17.01 32.70
CA LEU A 367 9.67 -16.32 31.74
C LEU A 367 10.06 -16.66 30.30
N TYR A 368 11.38 -16.67 29.98
CA TYR A 368 11.86 -17.16 28.69
C TYR A 368 11.45 -18.61 28.44
N TRP A 369 11.63 -19.50 29.47
CA TRP A 369 11.33 -20.92 29.36
C TRP A 369 9.83 -21.20 29.15
N SER A 370 8.97 -20.41 29.79
CA SER A 370 7.52 -20.49 29.63
C SER A 370 7.07 -20.00 28.25
N GLY A 371 7.89 -19.21 27.55
CA GLY A 371 7.64 -18.72 26.18
C GLY A 371 7.89 -19.77 25.09
N ILE A 372 8.45 -20.95 25.43
CA ILE A 372 8.57 -22.04 24.45
C ILE A 372 7.18 -22.47 23.98
N PRO A 373 6.94 -22.57 22.65
CA PRO A 373 5.66 -23.04 22.11
C PRO A 373 5.17 -24.33 22.77
N GLY A 374 3.98 -24.29 23.37
CA GLY A 374 3.42 -25.40 24.13
C GLY A 374 3.76 -25.46 25.64
N ASN A 375 4.57 -24.53 26.14
CA ASN A 375 4.95 -24.48 27.56
C ASN A 375 4.30 -23.33 28.36
N ALA A 376 3.31 -22.66 27.83
CA ALA A 376 2.64 -21.52 28.47
C ALA A 376 1.96 -21.90 29.81
N GLY A 377 1.64 -23.20 30.07
CA GLY A 377 1.12 -23.69 31.31
C GLY A 377 2.13 -23.71 32.46
N ASP A 378 3.44 -23.56 32.17
CA ASP A 378 4.52 -23.48 33.16
C ASP A 378 4.77 -22.06 33.67
N PHE A 379 3.96 -21.09 33.20
CA PHE A 379 4.12 -19.67 33.54
C PHE A 379 3.88 -19.41 35.03
N PRO A 380 4.82 -18.71 35.76
CA PRO A 380 4.71 -18.48 37.20
C PRO A 380 3.56 -17.50 37.52
N ALA A 381 2.71 -17.88 38.47
CA ALA A 381 1.52 -17.10 38.81
C ALA A 381 1.84 -15.73 39.43
N GLU A 382 2.98 -15.62 40.15
CA GLU A 382 3.44 -14.38 40.75
C GLU A 382 3.89 -13.31 39.74
N GLU A 383 4.25 -13.71 38.53
CA GLU A 383 4.68 -12.80 37.46
C GLU A 383 3.48 -12.31 36.60
N SER A 384 2.24 -12.39 37.13
CA SER A 384 1.03 -11.96 36.45
C SER A 384 0.18 -11.07 37.34
N PHE A 385 -0.46 -10.06 36.73
CA PHE A 385 -1.35 -9.12 37.41
C PHE A 385 -2.83 -9.42 37.10
N TYR A 386 -3.71 -9.06 38.04
CA TYR A 386 -5.16 -9.16 37.84
C TYR A 386 -5.69 -7.94 37.09
N THR A 387 -6.52 -8.20 36.10
CA THR A 387 -7.21 -7.19 35.28
C THR A 387 -8.50 -7.79 34.72
N PHE A 388 -9.20 -7.07 33.84
CA PHE A 388 -10.32 -7.59 33.09
C PHE A 388 -9.89 -7.97 31.67
N LEU A 389 -10.63 -8.90 31.08
CA LEU A 389 -10.36 -9.38 29.72
C LEU A 389 -10.31 -8.24 28.70
N GLU A 390 -11.22 -7.29 28.83
CA GLU A 390 -11.33 -6.12 27.97
C GLU A 390 -10.08 -5.23 28.04
N GLN A 391 -9.47 -5.05 29.22
CA GLN A 391 -8.21 -4.30 29.36
C GLN A 391 -7.00 -5.12 28.90
N ALA A 392 -6.97 -6.41 29.19
CA ALA A 392 -5.87 -7.30 28.77
C ALA A 392 -5.71 -7.31 27.25
N VAL A 393 -6.82 -7.35 26.50
CA VAL A 393 -6.80 -7.34 25.03
C VAL A 393 -6.31 -6.00 24.43
N CYS A 394 -6.43 -4.89 25.15
CA CYS A 394 -5.82 -3.62 24.69
C CYS A 394 -4.30 -3.68 24.57
N LEU A 395 -3.64 -4.59 25.29
CA LEU A 395 -2.19 -4.82 25.23
C LEU A 395 -1.77 -5.70 24.05
N PHE A 396 -2.69 -6.19 23.24
CA PHE A 396 -2.35 -6.97 22.04
C PHE A 396 -1.88 -6.07 20.90
N ALA A 397 -0.75 -6.43 20.29
CA ALA A 397 -0.34 -5.83 19.03
C ALA A 397 -1.35 -6.23 17.93
N SER A 398 -1.89 -5.25 17.21
CA SER A 398 -3.01 -5.46 16.28
C SER A 398 -2.66 -5.16 14.83
N GLU A 399 -1.39 -4.87 14.50
CA GLU A 399 -0.95 -4.52 13.15
C GLU A 399 0.28 -5.31 12.69
N THR A 400 0.44 -5.36 11.37
CA THR A 400 1.59 -5.98 10.70
C THR A 400 2.15 -5.09 9.60
N ASN A 401 3.27 -5.51 8.97
CA ASN A 401 3.86 -4.85 7.81
C ASN A 401 2.90 -4.81 6.62
N TYR A 402 3.12 -3.86 5.71
CA TYR A 402 2.48 -3.88 4.39
C TYR A 402 2.87 -5.13 3.61
N ARG A 403 1.92 -5.64 2.82
CA ARG A 403 2.09 -6.86 2.03
C ARG A 403 2.08 -6.55 0.55
N SER A 404 2.86 -7.33 -0.20
CA SER A 404 2.79 -7.34 -1.65
C SER A 404 1.49 -7.97 -2.15
N SER A 405 0.95 -7.45 -3.25
CA SER A 405 -0.21 -8.03 -3.92
C SER A 405 0.16 -9.36 -4.58
N PRO A 406 -0.60 -10.44 -4.37
CA PRO A 406 -0.40 -11.71 -5.06
C PRO A 406 -0.93 -11.64 -6.50
N SER A 407 -0.27 -10.90 -7.35
CA SER A 407 -0.65 -10.64 -8.74
C SER A 407 0.60 -10.53 -9.61
N PRO A 408 0.58 -11.03 -10.85
CA PRO A 408 1.71 -10.86 -11.77
C PRO A 408 1.81 -9.45 -12.34
N PHE A 409 0.73 -8.66 -12.26
CA PHE A 409 0.67 -7.28 -12.73
C PHE A 409 0.64 -6.31 -11.54
N GLY A 410 1.41 -5.24 -11.61
CA GLY A 410 1.42 -4.21 -10.58
C GLY A 410 2.59 -3.24 -10.71
N ILE A 411 2.73 -2.40 -9.72
CA ILE A 411 3.83 -1.43 -9.60
C ILE A 411 4.64 -1.72 -8.35
N ARG A 412 5.93 -1.47 -8.41
CA ARG A 412 6.82 -1.51 -7.25
C ARG A 412 6.81 -0.17 -6.55
N MET A 413 6.43 -0.22 -5.30
CA MET A 413 6.51 0.89 -4.37
C MET A 413 7.33 0.45 -3.17
N THR A 414 7.55 1.31 -2.20
CA THR A 414 8.22 0.91 -0.96
C THR A 414 7.32 1.16 0.25
N ASP A 415 7.47 0.31 1.24
CA ASP A 415 6.88 0.53 2.56
C ASP A 415 7.41 1.85 3.13
N ARG A 416 6.51 2.70 3.65
CA ARG A 416 6.87 4.03 4.14
C ARG A 416 7.81 3.99 5.36
N GLN A 417 7.70 2.98 6.20
CA GLN A 417 8.47 2.85 7.42
C GLN A 417 9.78 2.09 7.19
N SER A 418 9.70 0.86 6.71
CA SER A 418 10.85 -0.02 6.50
C SER A 418 11.64 0.30 5.23
N GLY A 419 10.97 0.84 4.20
CA GLY A 419 11.56 1.09 2.88
C GLY A 419 11.80 -0.18 2.06
N VAL A 420 11.14 -1.26 2.39
CA VAL A 420 11.18 -2.51 1.63
C VAL A 420 10.33 -2.38 0.38
N PRO A 421 10.81 -2.88 -0.78
CA PRO A 421 9.99 -2.93 -1.99
C PRO A 421 8.74 -3.79 -1.80
N LEU A 422 7.63 -3.26 -2.32
CA LEU A 422 6.33 -3.92 -2.34
C LEU A 422 5.84 -3.97 -3.77
N HIS A 423 5.29 -5.10 -4.17
CA HIS A 423 4.58 -5.22 -5.44
C HIS A 423 3.09 -4.94 -5.23
N LEU A 424 2.56 -3.89 -5.85
CA LEU A 424 1.19 -3.43 -5.65
C LEU A 424 0.38 -3.49 -6.95
N ASP A 425 -0.65 -4.30 -6.97
CA ASP A 425 -1.65 -4.27 -8.04
C ASP A 425 -2.80 -3.32 -7.68
N ILE A 426 -2.81 -2.16 -8.33
CA ILE A 426 -3.84 -1.12 -8.16
C ILE A 426 -4.90 -1.16 -9.27
N SER A 427 -4.94 -2.21 -10.08
CA SER A 427 -5.81 -2.32 -11.26
C SER A 427 -6.55 -3.65 -11.33
N ASP A 428 -5.85 -4.78 -11.47
CA ASP A 428 -6.48 -6.06 -11.82
C ASP A 428 -6.97 -6.86 -10.60
N LEU A 429 -6.12 -7.01 -9.60
CA LEU A 429 -6.48 -7.75 -8.39
C LEU A 429 -7.63 -7.07 -7.62
N PRO A 430 -7.63 -5.73 -7.41
CA PRO A 430 -8.76 -5.05 -6.80
C PRO A 430 -10.05 -5.19 -7.63
N MET A 431 -9.97 -5.19 -8.96
CA MET A 431 -11.12 -5.39 -9.83
C MET A 431 -11.67 -6.82 -9.74
N ARG A 432 -10.79 -7.84 -9.70
CA ARG A 432 -11.20 -9.24 -9.50
C ARG A 432 -11.83 -9.48 -8.13
N LYS A 433 -11.35 -8.79 -7.10
CA LYS A 433 -11.91 -8.84 -5.74
C LYS A 433 -13.19 -8.00 -5.56
N GLY A 434 -13.63 -7.24 -6.57
CA GLY A 434 -14.80 -6.37 -6.50
C GLY A 434 -14.58 -5.10 -5.67
N ILE A 435 -13.34 -4.76 -5.33
CA ILE A 435 -12.98 -3.53 -4.60
C ILE A 435 -13.16 -2.30 -5.50
N ILE A 436 -12.80 -2.42 -6.78
CA ILE A 436 -12.98 -1.40 -7.81
C ILE A 436 -13.82 -1.94 -8.96
N THR A 437 -14.52 -1.07 -9.67
CA THR A 437 -15.36 -1.40 -10.84
C THR A 437 -14.72 -1.01 -12.16
N ASN A 438 -13.69 -0.17 -12.11
CA ASN A 438 -12.91 0.29 -13.26
C ASN A 438 -11.44 0.49 -12.84
N ARG A 439 -10.55 0.59 -13.84
CA ARG A 439 -9.11 0.79 -13.64
C ARG A 439 -8.67 2.25 -13.74
N ASN A 440 -9.61 3.17 -13.98
CA ASN A 440 -9.27 4.58 -14.14
C ASN A 440 -8.69 5.18 -12.87
N LYS A 441 -7.78 6.12 -13.05
CA LYS A 441 -7.05 6.77 -11.95
C LYS A 441 -7.18 8.28 -11.99
N PHE A 442 -7.33 8.86 -10.83
CA PHE A 442 -7.28 10.29 -10.60
C PHE A 442 -6.09 10.62 -9.70
N ILE A 443 -5.16 11.42 -10.19
CA ILE A 443 -3.92 11.79 -9.49
C ILE A 443 -3.97 13.28 -9.17
N LEU A 444 -3.85 13.64 -7.89
CA LEU A 444 -3.85 15.00 -7.41
C LEU A 444 -2.56 15.32 -6.66
N GLY A 445 -1.88 16.37 -7.06
CA GLY A 445 -0.72 16.85 -6.33
C GLY A 445 -0.29 18.25 -6.70
N PRO A 446 -0.08 19.16 -5.72
CA PRO A 446 0.41 20.51 -5.96
C PRO A 446 1.74 20.55 -6.73
N SER A 447 2.06 21.67 -7.32
CA SER A 447 3.39 21.87 -7.92
C SER A 447 4.51 21.62 -6.89
N GLY A 448 5.52 20.83 -7.27
CA GLY A 448 6.64 20.43 -6.41
C GLY A 448 6.33 19.24 -5.47
N SER A 449 5.14 18.63 -5.54
CA SER A 449 4.79 17.44 -4.74
C SER A 449 5.41 16.13 -5.24
N GLY A 450 6.02 16.12 -6.44
CA GLY A 450 6.61 14.93 -7.07
C GLY A 450 5.69 14.19 -8.03
N LYS A 451 4.62 14.86 -8.56
CA LYS A 451 3.67 14.26 -9.53
C LYS A 451 4.38 13.58 -10.70
N SER A 452 5.10 14.37 -11.49
CA SER A 452 5.77 13.85 -12.71
C SER A 452 6.77 12.76 -12.41
N PHE A 453 7.39 12.79 -11.24
CA PHE A 453 8.27 11.71 -10.77
C PHE A 453 7.52 10.41 -10.52
N PHE A 454 6.41 10.47 -9.78
CA PHE A 454 5.54 9.32 -9.52
C PHE A 454 4.91 8.78 -10.80
N THR A 455 4.44 9.66 -11.70
CA THR A 455 3.82 9.23 -12.96
C THR A 455 4.82 8.59 -13.92
N ASN A 456 6.08 9.09 -14.01
CA ASN A 456 7.15 8.41 -14.72
C ASN A 456 7.41 7.00 -14.17
N HIS A 457 7.46 6.86 -12.84
CA HIS A 457 7.64 5.56 -12.18
C HIS A 457 6.48 4.60 -12.49
N LEU A 458 5.24 5.08 -12.50
CA LEU A 458 4.04 4.31 -12.84
C LEU A 458 4.06 3.86 -14.30
N VAL A 459 4.22 4.80 -15.25
CA VAL A 459 4.10 4.48 -16.69
C VAL A 459 5.25 3.62 -17.19
N ARG A 460 6.47 3.80 -16.67
CA ARG A 460 7.59 2.92 -17.00
C ARG A 460 7.27 1.46 -16.67
N GLN A 461 6.81 1.19 -15.45
CA GLN A 461 6.51 -0.17 -15.01
C GLN A 461 5.34 -0.79 -15.78
N TYR A 462 4.32 0.00 -16.14
CA TYR A 462 3.24 -0.46 -16.99
C TYR A 462 3.72 -0.80 -18.41
N TYR A 463 4.59 0.04 -18.98
CA TYR A 463 5.20 -0.22 -20.30
C TYR A 463 6.00 -1.52 -20.30
N GLU A 464 6.83 -1.75 -19.29
CA GLU A 464 7.64 -2.96 -19.16
C GLU A 464 6.79 -4.24 -19.04
N GLN A 465 5.59 -4.13 -18.50
CA GLN A 465 4.62 -5.22 -18.41
C GLN A 465 3.70 -5.34 -19.65
N GLY A 466 4.07 -4.71 -20.76
CA GLY A 466 3.38 -4.87 -22.05
C GLY A 466 2.21 -3.93 -22.29
N THR A 467 2.00 -2.91 -21.46
CA THR A 467 0.95 -1.91 -21.67
C THR A 467 1.29 -0.96 -22.82
N HIS A 468 0.33 -0.67 -23.70
CA HIS A 468 0.43 0.42 -24.67
C HIS A 468 0.05 1.73 -23.99
N ILE A 469 0.96 2.68 -23.98
CA ILE A 469 0.83 3.94 -23.24
C ILE A 469 0.81 5.12 -24.20
N LEU A 470 -0.15 6.00 -24.02
CA LEU A 470 -0.25 7.30 -24.67
C LEU A 470 -0.27 8.38 -23.58
N LEU A 471 0.69 9.26 -23.64
CA LEU A 471 0.88 10.37 -22.69
C LEU A 471 0.57 11.69 -23.37
N VAL A 472 -0.17 12.53 -22.67
CA VAL A 472 -0.38 13.94 -23.02
C VAL A 472 0.27 14.77 -21.93
N ASP A 473 1.34 15.45 -22.29
CA ASP A 473 2.21 16.19 -21.39
C ASP A 473 2.16 17.70 -21.67
N THR A 474 2.40 18.50 -20.63
CA THR A 474 2.58 19.95 -20.73
C THR A 474 3.72 20.35 -19.78
N GLY A 475 4.96 20.30 -20.25
CA GLY A 475 6.12 20.66 -19.44
C GLY A 475 7.31 19.70 -19.54
N ASN A 476 7.39 18.95 -20.61
CA ASN A 476 8.54 18.06 -20.91
C ASN A 476 8.87 17.04 -19.81
N SER A 477 7.86 16.54 -19.11
CA SER A 477 8.06 15.67 -17.95
C SER A 477 8.51 14.26 -18.30
N TYR A 478 8.17 13.75 -19.50
CA TYR A 478 8.43 12.36 -19.91
C TYR A 478 9.52 12.23 -20.97
N GLN A 479 10.18 13.31 -21.37
CA GLN A 479 11.20 13.32 -22.43
C GLN A 479 12.35 12.35 -22.14
N GLY A 480 12.87 12.33 -20.90
CA GLY A 480 13.99 11.45 -20.52
C GLY A 480 13.64 9.98 -20.64
N LEU A 481 12.47 9.57 -20.11
CA LEU A 481 12.00 8.19 -20.21
C LEU A 481 11.70 7.80 -21.66
N CYS A 482 11.02 8.68 -22.41
CA CYS A 482 10.68 8.44 -23.81
C CYS A 482 11.93 8.25 -24.66
N SER A 483 12.94 9.11 -24.51
CA SER A 483 14.22 9.01 -25.23
C SER A 483 14.97 7.71 -24.89
N LEU A 484 15.00 7.30 -23.63
CA LEU A 484 15.61 6.03 -23.22
C LEU A 484 14.91 4.82 -23.86
N ILE A 485 13.57 4.82 -23.90
CA ILE A 485 12.79 3.77 -24.58
C ILE A 485 13.07 3.78 -26.08
N HIS A 486 13.12 4.96 -26.71
CA HIS A 486 13.43 5.12 -28.13
C HIS A 486 14.78 4.49 -28.49
N ASP A 487 15.82 4.84 -27.75
CA ASP A 487 17.17 4.32 -27.98
C ASP A 487 17.23 2.79 -27.81
N ARG A 488 16.60 2.27 -26.79
CA ARG A 488 16.60 0.82 -26.50
C ARG A 488 15.78 -0.02 -27.49
N THR A 489 14.74 0.57 -28.08
CA THR A 489 13.88 -0.09 -29.07
C THR A 489 14.27 0.26 -30.51
N HIS A 490 15.40 0.95 -30.72
CA HIS A 490 15.84 1.41 -32.02
C HIS A 490 14.76 2.17 -32.82
N GLY A 491 13.96 2.98 -32.09
CA GLY A 491 12.87 3.78 -32.66
C GLY A 491 11.56 3.03 -32.90
N GLU A 492 11.47 1.76 -32.48
CA GLU A 492 10.17 1.05 -32.54
C GLU A 492 9.15 1.64 -31.58
N ASP A 493 9.56 1.94 -30.35
CA ASP A 493 8.77 2.60 -29.33
C ASP A 493 9.44 3.91 -28.88
N GLY A 494 8.84 4.63 -27.95
CA GLY A 494 9.39 5.90 -27.44
C GLY A 494 9.24 7.03 -28.45
N ILE A 495 8.04 7.23 -28.96
CA ILE A 495 7.73 8.28 -29.94
C ILE A 495 7.38 9.56 -29.18
N TYR A 496 8.22 10.59 -29.34
CA TYR A 496 8.01 11.91 -28.75
C TYR A 496 7.54 12.88 -29.81
N ILE A 497 6.34 13.39 -29.67
CA ILE A 497 5.68 14.30 -30.63
C ILE A 497 5.50 15.64 -29.96
N THR A 498 6.19 16.66 -30.46
CA THR A 498 6.05 18.06 -30.03
C THR A 498 5.85 18.94 -31.26
N TYR A 499 5.16 20.07 -31.06
CA TYR A 499 5.01 21.04 -32.15
C TYR A 499 6.25 21.92 -32.23
N GLU A 500 6.89 21.93 -33.39
CA GLU A 500 7.98 22.83 -33.77
C GLU A 500 7.62 23.45 -35.14
N GLU A 501 8.01 24.70 -35.36
CA GLU A 501 7.71 25.37 -36.65
C GLU A 501 8.33 24.63 -37.83
N ASP A 502 9.54 24.09 -37.62
CA ASP A 502 10.28 23.32 -38.63
C ASP A 502 9.82 21.87 -38.77
N ASN A 503 9.09 21.33 -37.79
CA ASN A 503 8.54 19.97 -37.80
C ASN A 503 7.14 19.95 -37.15
N PRO A 504 6.15 20.52 -37.82
CA PRO A 504 4.79 20.62 -37.25
C PRO A 504 4.10 19.27 -37.19
N ILE A 505 3.19 19.13 -36.21
CA ILE A 505 2.32 17.95 -36.10
C ILE A 505 1.40 17.94 -37.34
N ALA A 506 1.48 16.90 -38.15
CA ALA A 506 0.68 16.72 -39.34
C ALA A 506 -0.14 15.43 -39.26
N PHE A 507 -1.39 15.52 -39.69
CA PHE A 507 -2.37 14.43 -39.61
C PHE A 507 -3.23 14.42 -40.89
N ASN A 508 -3.81 13.28 -41.24
CA ASN A 508 -4.79 13.18 -42.30
C ASN A 508 -6.07 12.49 -41.80
N PRO A 509 -7.17 13.22 -41.59
CA PRO A 509 -8.40 12.67 -41.05
C PRO A 509 -9.10 11.69 -42.01
N PHE A 510 -8.85 11.78 -43.30
CA PHE A 510 -9.45 10.94 -44.35
C PHE A 510 -8.60 9.71 -44.70
N TYR A 511 -7.48 9.53 -44.01
CA TYR A 511 -6.67 8.30 -44.16
C TYR A 511 -7.23 7.15 -43.31
N THR A 512 -7.25 5.94 -43.88
CA THR A 512 -7.55 4.69 -43.18
C THR A 512 -6.74 3.55 -43.81
N ASP A 513 -6.14 2.67 -43.05
CA ASP A 513 -5.36 1.52 -43.51
C ASP A 513 -6.18 0.54 -44.35
N SER A 514 -7.44 0.35 -43.99
CA SER A 514 -8.37 -0.58 -44.66
C SER A 514 -9.09 0.02 -45.83
N GLY A 515 -9.04 1.36 -45.99
CA GLY A 515 -9.89 2.10 -46.94
C GLY A 515 -11.38 2.09 -46.55
N GLU A 516 -11.73 1.52 -45.37
CA GLU A 516 -13.13 1.49 -44.90
C GLU A 516 -13.33 2.59 -43.84
N PHE A 517 -14.47 3.29 -43.99
CA PHE A 517 -14.92 4.34 -43.08
C PHE A 517 -16.13 3.84 -42.28
N ASP A 518 -15.90 3.39 -41.07
CA ASP A 518 -16.98 3.02 -40.14
C ASP A 518 -17.76 4.25 -39.65
N VAL A 519 -18.86 4.01 -38.95
CA VAL A 519 -19.73 5.11 -38.45
C VAL A 519 -18.94 6.06 -37.56
N GLU A 520 -18.00 5.55 -36.79
CA GLU A 520 -17.25 6.30 -35.79
C GLU A 520 -16.16 7.15 -36.42
N LYS A 521 -15.45 6.64 -37.43
CA LYS A 521 -14.48 7.44 -38.19
C LYS A 521 -15.17 8.61 -38.89
N ARG A 522 -16.41 8.40 -39.38
CA ARG A 522 -17.22 9.47 -39.96
C ARG A 522 -17.63 10.53 -38.95
N GLU A 523 -18.02 10.10 -37.73
CA GLU A 523 -18.35 11.02 -36.63
C GLU A 523 -17.09 11.75 -36.12
N SER A 524 -15.95 11.13 -36.07
CA SER A 524 -14.67 11.75 -35.71
C SER A 524 -14.30 12.86 -36.74
N ILE A 525 -14.34 12.57 -38.03
CA ILE A 525 -14.09 13.55 -39.10
C ILE A 525 -15.06 14.72 -38.98
N LYS A 526 -16.34 14.45 -38.78
CA LYS A 526 -17.37 15.48 -38.61
C LYS A 526 -17.08 16.36 -37.36
N THR A 527 -16.73 15.76 -36.25
CA THR A 527 -16.38 16.47 -35.03
C THR A 527 -15.15 17.35 -35.21
N LEU A 528 -14.11 16.84 -35.88
CA LEU A 528 -12.92 17.60 -36.21
C LEU A 528 -13.28 18.85 -37.07
N ILE A 529 -14.03 18.67 -38.13
CA ILE A 529 -14.43 19.80 -39.01
C ILE A 529 -15.32 20.80 -38.26
N LEU A 530 -16.21 20.33 -37.39
CA LEU A 530 -17.00 21.21 -36.53
C LEU A 530 -16.11 22.05 -35.59
N THR A 531 -15.08 21.44 -35.00
CA THR A 531 -14.13 22.16 -34.12
C THR A 531 -13.31 23.21 -34.87
N LEU A 532 -13.00 22.97 -36.14
CA LEU A 532 -12.36 23.95 -37.01
C LEU A 532 -13.29 25.08 -37.43
N TRP A 533 -14.58 24.78 -37.67
CA TRP A 533 -15.56 25.71 -38.20
C TRP A 533 -16.18 26.60 -37.11
N LYS A 534 -16.57 26.02 -35.96
CA LYS A 534 -17.29 26.71 -34.89
C LYS A 534 -16.35 27.11 -33.75
N ARG A 535 -16.61 28.27 -33.12
CA ARG A 535 -15.94 28.68 -31.90
C ARG A 535 -16.42 27.87 -30.71
N GLU A 536 -15.66 27.85 -29.63
CA GLU A 536 -15.96 27.09 -28.41
C GLU A 536 -17.32 27.45 -27.78
N ASP A 537 -17.76 28.69 -27.93
CA ASP A 537 -19.02 29.23 -27.41
C ASP A 537 -20.20 29.15 -28.42
N GLU A 538 -19.97 28.65 -29.65
CA GLU A 538 -20.94 28.57 -30.72
C GLU A 538 -21.43 27.14 -30.97
N ALA A 539 -22.64 26.81 -30.48
CA ALA A 539 -23.25 25.52 -30.79
C ALA A 539 -23.75 25.46 -32.26
N PRO A 540 -23.45 24.38 -33.00
CA PRO A 540 -23.96 24.20 -34.35
C PRO A 540 -25.50 24.05 -34.35
N ARG A 541 -26.17 24.62 -35.38
CA ARG A 541 -27.58 24.35 -35.60
C ARG A 541 -27.77 22.95 -36.18
N ARG A 542 -28.91 22.34 -35.91
CA ARG A 542 -29.22 21.02 -36.44
C ARG A 542 -29.14 20.93 -37.97
N SER A 543 -29.51 22.01 -38.68
CA SER A 543 -29.39 22.11 -40.15
C SER A 543 -27.94 22.09 -40.61
N GLU A 544 -27.04 22.78 -39.87
CA GLU A 544 -25.60 22.81 -40.13
C GLU A 544 -24.97 21.42 -39.90
N GLU A 545 -25.31 20.72 -38.80
CA GLU A 545 -24.86 19.37 -38.54
C GLU A 545 -25.29 18.37 -39.63
N VAL A 546 -26.52 18.46 -40.10
CA VAL A 546 -27.05 17.62 -41.19
C VAL A 546 -26.32 17.90 -42.49
N ALA A 547 -26.10 19.17 -42.82
CA ALA A 547 -25.35 19.57 -44.01
C ALA A 547 -23.91 19.08 -43.99
N LEU A 548 -23.20 19.26 -42.86
CA LEU A 548 -21.85 18.78 -42.69
C LEU A 548 -21.75 17.24 -42.75
N SER A 549 -22.70 16.56 -42.11
CA SER A 549 -22.77 15.09 -42.19
C SER A 549 -23.01 14.61 -43.62
N GLY A 550 -23.81 15.38 -44.38
CA GLY A 550 -24.03 15.15 -45.81
C GLY A 550 -22.77 15.33 -46.65
N ALA A 551 -22.01 16.40 -46.41
CA ALA A 551 -20.73 16.68 -47.06
C ALA A 551 -19.68 15.60 -46.82
N VAL A 552 -19.48 15.26 -45.58
CA VAL A 552 -18.50 14.22 -45.15
C VAL A 552 -18.87 12.87 -45.78
N ASN A 553 -20.11 12.43 -45.67
CA ASN A 553 -20.56 11.15 -46.26
C ASN A 553 -20.48 11.12 -47.80
N ALA A 554 -20.76 12.23 -48.45
CA ALA A 554 -20.64 12.32 -49.90
C ALA A 554 -19.20 12.28 -50.38
N TYR A 555 -18.29 12.97 -49.67
CA TYR A 555 -16.84 12.92 -49.95
C TYR A 555 -16.27 11.53 -49.71
N ILE A 556 -16.60 10.90 -48.58
CA ILE A 556 -16.16 9.52 -48.30
C ILE A 556 -16.62 8.55 -49.39
N ARG A 557 -17.84 8.69 -49.89
CA ARG A 557 -18.35 7.88 -51.01
C ARG A 557 -17.52 8.10 -52.26
N ARG A 558 -17.22 9.35 -52.60
CA ARG A 558 -16.36 9.71 -53.73
C ARG A 558 -14.95 9.08 -53.66
N ILE A 559 -14.25 9.18 -52.52
CA ILE A 559 -12.93 8.60 -52.37
C ILE A 559 -12.95 7.08 -52.31
N THR A 560 -14.08 6.47 -51.91
CA THR A 560 -14.22 5.00 -51.90
C THR A 560 -14.54 4.46 -53.32
N GLU A 561 -15.29 5.21 -54.12
CA GLU A 561 -15.67 4.83 -55.48
C GLU A 561 -14.55 5.15 -56.49
N ASN A 562 -13.79 6.21 -56.27
CA ASN A 562 -12.69 6.63 -57.16
C ASN A 562 -11.35 6.71 -56.46
N ARG A 563 -10.50 5.70 -56.69
CA ARG A 563 -9.18 5.60 -56.08
C ARG A 563 -8.12 6.61 -56.57
N ASP A 564 -8.44 7.36 -57.64
CA ASP A 564 -7.53 8.41 -58.13
C ASP A 564 -7.67 9.72 -57.35
N VAL A 565 -8.70 9.84 -56.50
CA VAL A 565 -8.87 11.02 -55.65
C VAL A 565 -8.07 10.80 -54.35
N ARG A 566 -7.15 11.71 -54.09
CA ARG A 566 -6.38 11.69 -52.85
C ARG A 566 -7.29 11.94 -51.65
N PRO A 567 -7.33 11.04 -50.65
CA PRO A 567 -8.16 11.18 -49.46
C PRO A 567 -7.49 12.10 -48.46
N ASP A 568 -7.61 13.44 -48.60
CA ASP A 568 -7.08 14.44 -47.70
C ASP A 568 -8.04 15.60 -47.47
N PHE A 569 -7.68 16.52 -46.58
CA PHE A 569 -8.50 17.68 -46.29
C PHE A 569 -8.58 18.65 -47.51
N ASN A 570 -7.52 18.79 -48.27
CA ASN A 570 -7.54 19.59 -49.49
C ASN A 570 -8.58 19.08 -50.49
N GLY A 571 -8.60 17.76 -50.70
CA GLY A 571 -9.61 17.10 -51.52
C GLY A 571 -11.04 17.29 -51.00
N PHE A 572 -11.23 17.23 -49.67
CA PHE A 572 -12.54 17.52 -49.06
C PHE A 572 -12.97 18.97 -49.29
N TYR A 573 -12.07 19.94 -49.08
CA TYR A 573 -12.32 21.36 -49.28
C TYR A 573 -12.74 21.65 -50.73
N GLU A 574 -11.97 21.13 -51.70
CA GLU A 574 -12.26 21.26 -53.11
C GLU A 574 -13.59 20.60 -53.48
N PHE A 575 -13.87 19.41 -52.94
CA PHE A 575 -15.14 18.73 -53.12
C PHE A 575 -16.32 19.57 -52.60
N VAL A 576 -16.19 20.18 -51.41
CA VAL A 576 -17.27 21.03 -50.87
C VAL A 576 -17.47 22.27 -51.72
N ARG A 577 -16.38 22.90 -52.17
CA ARG A 577 -16.41 24.11 -52.98
C ARG A 577 -17.08 23.89 -54.36
N ASP A 578 -16.78 22.75 -55.00
CA ASP A 578 -17.18 22.56 -56.40
C ASP A 578 -18.39 21.60 -56.51
N ASP A 579 -18.35 20.40 -55.97
CA ASP A 579 -19.36 19.38 -56.18
C ASP A 579 -20.51 19.41 -55.16
N TYR A 580 -20.16 19.57 -53.85
CA TYR A 580 -21.21 19.60 -52.83
C TYR A 580 -22.05 20.86 -52.88
N ARG A 581 -21.48 21.96 -53.36
CA ARG A 581 -22.20 23.20 -53.63
C ARG A 581 -23.33 22.94 -54.62
N ARG A 582 -23.08 22.29 -55.75
CA ARG A 582 -24.10 21.93 -56.74
C ARG A 582 -25.17 21.01 -56.12
N MET A 583 -24.79 20.03 -55.33
CA MET A 583 -25.71 19.13 -54.63
C MET A 583 -26.66 19.88 -53.67
N ILE A 584 -26.18 20.89 -52.97
CA ILE A 584 -26.99 21.74 -52.07
C ILE A 584 -27.95 22.60 -52.87
N GLU A 585 -27.50 23.21 -53.98
CA GLU A 585 -28.33 24.00 -54.87
C GLU A 585 -29.47 23.17 -55.49
N GLU A 586 -29.18 21.95 -55.94
CA GLU A 586 -30.21 21.01 -56.44
C GLU A 586 -31.21 20.61 -55.35
N LYS A 587 -30.79 20.42 -54.10
CA LYS A 587 -31.67 20.13 -52.96
C LYS A 587 -32.39 21.36 -52.43
N LYS A 588 -32.14 22.54 -52.97
CA LYS A 588 -32.74 23.84 -52.58
C LYS A 588 -32.54 24.14 -51.07
N VAL A 589 -31.40 23.78 -50.52
CA VAL A 589 -31.03 24.15 -49.15
C VAL A 589 -30.83 25.66 -49.10
N ARG A 590 -31.45 26.30 -48.13
CA ARG A 590 -31.36 27.77 -48.02
C ARG A 590 -30.09 28.19 -47.34
N GLU A 591 -29.46 29.28 -47.73
CA GLU A 591 -28.26 29.86 -47.15
C GLU A 591 -28.38 30.04 -45.62
N LYS A 592 -29.56 30.42 -45.12
CA LYS A 592 -29.79 30.50 -43.65
C LYS A 592 -29.73 29.15 -42.93
N ASP A 593 -29.88 28.02 -43.62
CA ASP A 593 -29.85 26.67 -43.06
C ASP A 593 -28.43 26.10 -43.14
N PHE A 594 -27.62 26.49 -44.14
CA PHE A 594 -26.19 26.20 -44.26
C PHE A 594 -25.53 27.23 -45.20
N ASP A 595 -24.71 28.10 -44.61
CA ASP A 595 -23.88 29.08 -45.32
C ASP A 595 -22.57 28.41 -45.77
N ILE A 596 -22.51 27.98 -47.02
CA ILE A 596 -21.36 27.26 -47.58
C ILE A 596 -20.18 28.21 -47.83
N ASP A 597 -20.41 29.48 -48.15
CA ASP A 597 -19.33 30.44 -48.36
C ASP A 597 -18.70 30.82 -47.04
N GLY A 598 -19.48 31.06 -45.98
CA GLY A 598 -18.99 31.26 -44.64
C GLY A 598 -18.24 30.03 -44.10
N PHE A 599 -18.72 28.82 -44.38
CA PHE A 599 -18.06 27.56 -44.03
C PHE A 599 -16.68 27.45 -44.69
N LEU A 600 -16.57 27.66 -45.98
CA LEU A 600 -15.31 27.57 -46.73
C LEU A 600 -14.32 28.65 -46.29
N ASN A 601 -14.79 29.90 -46.05
CA ASN A 601 -13.95 31.01 -45.62
C ASN A 601 -13.30 30.73 -44.24
N VAL A 602 -14.02 30.09 -43.32
CA VAL A 602 -13.47 29.72 -42.01
C VAL A 602 -12.47 28.56 -42.09
N LEU A 603 -12.64 27.67 -43.07
CA LEU A 603 -11.74 26.51 -43.28
C LEU A 603 -10.56 26.81 -44.22
N GLU A 604 -10.54 27.99 -44.89
CA GLU A 604 -9.46 28.40 -45.83
C GLU A 604 -8.05 28.34 -45.22
N PRO A 605 -7.81 28.74 -43.95
CA PRO A 605 -6.47 28.63 -43.31
C PRO A 605 -5.90 27.21 -43.29
N PHE A 606 -6.72 26.16 -43.35
CA PHE A 606 -6.34 24.76 -43.36
C PHE A 606 -6.19 24.15 -44.76
N TYR A 607 -6.60 24.90 -45.80
CA TYR A 607 -6.47 24.55 -47.19
C TYR A 607 -5.11 25.00 -47.75
N ARG A 608 -4.70 24.42 -48.85
CA ARG A 608 -3.40 24.62 -49.52
C ARG A 608 -2.95 26.08 -49.58
N GLY A 609 -1.78 26.36 -48.94
CA GLY A 609 -1.21 27.71 -48.84
C GLY A 609 -1.76 28.56 -47.71
N GLY A 610 -2.66 28.06 -46.90
CA GLY A 610 -3.08 28.68 -45.63
C GLY A 610 -2.12 28.45 -44.49
N ASP A 611 -2.26 29.21 -43.41
CA ASP A 611 -1.34 29.19 -42.22
C ASP A 611 -1.24 27.82 -41.53
N TYR A 612 -2.26 26.96 -41.69
CA TYR A 612 -2.35 25.63 -41.09
C TYR A 612 -2.51 24.50 -42.10
N ASP A 613 -2.06 24.68 -43.35
CA ASP A 613 -2.21 23.69 -44.42
C ASP A 613 -1.50 22.37 -44.13
N PHE A 614 -0.41 22.42 -43.37
CA PHE A 614 0.34 21.28 -42.95
C PHE A 614 -0.44 20.32 -42.01
N LEU A 615 -1.43 20.85 -41.24
CA LEU A 615 -2.02 20.16 -40.12
C LEU A 615 -2.85 18.94 -40.54
N LEU A 616 -3.61 19.04 -41.66
CA LEU A 616 -4.64 18.04 -42.04
C LEU A 616 -4.36 17.34 -43.37
N ASN A 617 -3.20 17.60 -43.99
CA ASN A 617 -2.86 17.14 -45.34
C ASN A 617 -1.61 16.28 -45.39
N SER A 618 -1.31 15.55 -44.33
CA SER A 618 -0.08 14.71 -44.24
C SER A 618 -0.07 13.61 -45.30
N ASP A 619 1.07 13.47 -46.01
CA ASP A 619 1.35 12.36 -46.91
C ASP A 619 1.80 11.10 -46.21
N LYS A 620 2.26 11.22 -44.97
CA LYS A 620 2.80 10.12 -44.17
C LYS A 620 1.80 9.77 -43.09
N GLU A 621 1.45 8.50 -43.02
CA GLU A 621 0.73 7.99 -41.89
C GLU A 621 1.64 8.05 -40.67
N LEU A 622 1.18 8.66 -39.60
CA LEU A 622 1.71 8.42 -38.27
C LEU A 622 1.16 7.06 -37.81
N ASP A 623 1.82 5.94 -38.21
CA ASP A 623 1.45 4.61 -37.67
C ASP A 623 1.76 4.56 -36.18
N LEU A 624 0.87 5.13 -35.40
CA LEU A 624 0.94 5.12 -33.94
C LEU A 624 0.20 3.93 -33.33
N THR A 625 -0.51 3.15 -34.14
CA THR A 625 -1.38 2.07 -33.61
C THR A 625 -0.55 0.99 -32.93
N ASN A 626 0.57 0.59 -33.52
CA ASN A 626 1.42 -0.47 -33.00
C ASN A 626 2.50 0.04 -32.02
N LYS A 627 2.77 1.34 -31.97
CA LYS A 627 3.76 1.94 -31.05
C LYS A 627 3.28 1.86 -29.60
N ARG A 628 4.11 1.31 -28.71
CA ARG A 628 3.69 1.02 -27.33
C ARG A 628 3.87 2.20 -26.38
N PHE A 629 4.78 3.13 -26.65
CA PHE A 629 5.02 4.29 -25.81
C PHE A 629 5.04 5.56 -26.65
N ILE A 630 4.05 6.43 -26.46
CA ILE A 630 3.85 7.66 -27.24
C ILE A 630 3.65 8.83 -26.30
N VAL A 631 4.37 9.91 -26.50
CA VAL A 631 4.24 11.16 -25.75
C VAL A 631 3.87 12.28 -26.71
N PHE A 632 2.78 12.98 -26.43
CA PHE A 632 2.42 14.23 -27.03
C PHE A 632 2.71 15.38 -26.06
N GLU A 633 3.67 16.21 -26.43
CA GLU A 633 4.04 17.40 -25.65
C GLU A 633 3.33 18.62 -26.23
N LEU A 634 2.50 19.26 -25.42
CA LEU A 634 1.59 20.31 -25.85
C LEU A 634 1.96 21.73 -25.35
N ASP A 635 3.06 21.89 -24.63
CA ASP A 635 3.40 23.18 -24.01
C ASP A 635 3.55 24.29 -25.06
N ASN A 636 4.22 24.01 -26.17
CA ASN A 636 4.44 24.95 -27.30
C ASN A 636 3.15 25.44 -27.95
N ILE A 637 2.04 24.72 -27.85
CA ILE A 637 0.74 25.06 -28.42
C ILE A 637 -0.31 25.39 -27.36
N SER A 638 0.04 25.37 -26.09
CA SER A 638 -0.89 25.55 -24.96
C SER A 638 -1.67 26.87 -24.98
N GLY A 639 -1.08 27.92 -25.59
CA GLY A 639 -1.72 29.20 -25.83
C GLY A 639 -2.43 29.38 -27.18
N ASN A 640 -2.30 28.38 -28.08
CA ASN A 640 -2.89 28.49 -29.43
C ASN A 640 -4.30 27.91 -29.44
N LYS A 641 -5.30 28.81 -29.59
CA LYS A 641 -6.74 28.47 -29.55
C LYS A 641 -7.22 27.62 -30.74
N VAL A 642 -6.43 27.50 -31.79
CA VAL A 642 -6.75 26.70 -32.98
C VAL A 642 -6.09 25.36 -32.96
N LEU A 643 -4.77 25.31 -32.68
CA LEU A 643 -4.00 24.07 -32.73
C LEU A 643 -4.31 23.14 -31.55
N LEU A 644 -4.41 23.65 -30.32
CA LEU A 644 -4.60 22.84 -29.13
C LEU A 644 -5.86 21.95 -29.20
N PRO A 645 -7.07 22.45 -29.55
CA PRO A 645 -8.25 21.59 -29.63
C PRO A 645 -8.13 20.54 -30.73
N VAL A 646 -7.54 20.87 -31.89
CA VAL A 646 -7.36 19.94 -33.00
C VAL A 646 -6.40 18.83 -32.68
N VAL A 647 -5.22 19.16 -32.14
CA VAL A 647 -4.22 18.17 -31.74
C VAL A 647 -4.78 17.25 -30.63
N THR A 648 -5.55 17.81 -29.72
CA THR A 648 -6.17 17.01 -28.67
C THR A 648 -7.20 16.02 -29.20
N LEU A 649 -7.98 16.41 -30.23
CA LEU A 649 -8.88 15.47 -30.94
C LEU A 649 -8.10 14.35 -31.64
N ILE A 650 -7.00 14.68 -32.29
CA ILE A 650 -6.11 13.69 -32.96
C ILE A 650 -5.59 12.67 -31.95
N ILE A 651 -5.15 13.14 -30.77
CA ILE A 651 -4.70 12.29 -29.66
C ILE A 651 -5.79 11.31 -29.23
N MET A 652 -6.99 11.82 -29.00
CA MET A 652 -8.13 11.00 -28.57
C MET A 652 -8.54 9.99 -29.64
N GLU A 653 -8.55 10.38 -30.90
CA GLU A 653 -8.83 9.47 -32.01
C GLU A 653 -7.79 8.34 -32.09
N THR A 654 -6.51 8.69 -31.97
CA THR A 654 -5.41 7.71 -31.92
C THR A 654 -5.61 6.70 -30.80
N PHE A 655 -5.99 7.15 -29.60
CA PHE A 655 -6.22 6.25 -28.46
C PHE A 655 -7.45 5.36 -28.66
N ILE A 656 -8.55 5.88 -29.20
CA ILE A 656 -9.75 5.10 -29.51
C ILE A 656 -9.46 4.05 -30.59
N ALA A 657 -8.69 4.41 -31.62
CA ALA A 657 -8.27 3.45 -32.63
C ALA A 657 -7.46 2.30 -31.99
N LYS A 658 -6.52 2.62 -31.09
CA LYS A 658 -5.79 1.62 -30.31
C LYS A 658 -6.73 0.73 -29.47
N MET A 659 -7.69 1.34 -28.77
CA MET A 659 -8.63 0.59 -27.94
C MET A 659 -9.36 -0.50 -28.73
N ARG A 660 -9.76 -0.21 -29.97
CA ARG A 660 -10.57 -1.10 -30.79
C ARG A 660 -9.76 -2.15 -31.51
N ARG A 661 -8.59 -1.78 -32.05
CA ARG A 661 -7.75 -2.66 -32.85
C ARG A 661 -6.96 -3.66 -31.98
N LEU A 662 -6.43 -3.22 -30.83
CA LEU A 662 -5.59 -4.03 -29.96
C LEU A 662 -6.43 -4.80 -28.92
N LYS A 663 -7.13 -5.86 -29.35
CA LYS A 663 -7.93 -6.69 -28.43
C LYS A 663 -7.05 -7.53 -27.51
N GLY A 664 -7.42 -7.59 -26.23
CA GLY A 664 -6.69 -8.38 -25.22
C GLY A 664 -5.38 -7.75 -24.73
N ILE A 665 -4.93 -6.66 -25.31
CA ILE A 665 -3.72 -5.94 -24.89
C ILE A 665 -4.14 -4.80 -23.95
N ARG A 666 -3.38 -4.55 -22.87
CA ARG A 666 -3.62 -3.42 -21.95
C ARG A 666 -3.22 -2.09 -22.61
N LYS A 667 -4.03 -1.08 -22.38
CA LYS A 667 -3.80 0.28 -22.88
C LYS A 667 -4.02 1.28 -21.76
N MET A 668 -3.22 2.35 -21.77
CA MET A 668 -3.35 3.46 -20.84
C MET A 668 -3.26 4.77 -21.63
N ILE A 669 -4.15 5.70 -21.30
CA ILE A 669 -3.98 7.11 -21.64
C ILE A 669 -3.79 7.89 -20.35
N LEU A 670 -2.71 8.67 -20.26
CA LEU A 670 -2.45 9.57 -19.15
C LEU A 670 -2.45 11.00 -19.66
N ILE A 671 -3.25 11.86 -19.04
CA ILE A 671 -3.42 13.26 -19.44
C ILE A 671 -3.02 14.15 -18.27
N GLU A 672 -1.91 14.87 -18.42
CA GLU A 672 -1.49 15.89 -17.46
C GLU A 672 -2.14 17.25 -17.78
N GLU A 673 -2.57 17.96 -16.72
CA GLU A 673 -3.15 19.31 -16.80
C GLU A 673 -4.29 19.41 -17.83
N CYS A 674 -5.10 18.36 -17.89
CA CYS A 674 -6.13 18.21 -18.96
C CYS A 674 -7.21 19.29 -18.92
N TRP A 675 -7.31 20.07 -17.85
CA TRP A 675 -8.29 21.14 -17.72
C TRP A 675 -8.18 22.19 -18.83
N LYS A 676 -6.98 22.48 -19.34
CA LYS A 676 -6.78 23.40 -20.47
C LYS A 676 -7.45 22.89 -21.75
N ALA A 677 -7.40 21.58 -21.98
CA ALA A 677 -8.05 20.94 -23.11
C ALA A 677 -9.55 20.73 -22.88
N LEU A 678 -10.01 20.73 -21.62
CA LEU A 678 -11.40 20.48 -21.22
C LEU A 678 -12.31 21.70 -21.29
N MET A 679 -11.80 22.87 -21.61
CA MET A 679 -12.60 24.12 -21.69
C MET A 679 -13.59 24.10 -22.86
N SER A 680 -13.38 23.23 -23.87
CA SER A 680 -14.34 23.11 -24.99
C SER A 680 -15.45 22.08 -24.68
N ALA A 681 -16.69 22.39 -25.04
CA ALA A 681 -17.85 21.53 -24.82
C ALA A 681 -17.69 20.16 -25.52
N ASN A 682 -17.16 20.15 -26.75
CA ASN A 682 -16.92 18.94 -27.54
C ASN A 682 -15.91 18.00 -26.85
N MET A 683 -14.88 18.58 -26.26
CA MET A 683 -13.83 17.82 -25.57
C MET A 683 -14.32 17.19 -24.26
N SER A 684 -15.14 17.93 -23.51
CA SER A 684 -15.77 17.43 -22.28
C SER A 684 -16.62 16.18 -22.53
N GLU A 685 -17.38 16.15 -23.61
CA GLU A 685 -18.18 14.97 -24.01
C GLU A 685 -17.28 13.79 -24.41
N TYR A 686 -16.15 14.06 -25.05
CA TYR A 686 -15.21 13.03 -25.48
C TYR A 686 -14.51 12.34 -24.27
N ILE A 687 -14.08 13.12 -23.28
CA ILE A 687 -13.50 12.59 -22.04
C ILE A 687 -14.55 11.81 -21.26
N LYS A 688 -15.77 12.30 -21.19
CA LYS A 688 -16.88 11.56 -20.58
C LYS A 688 -17.11 10.21 -21.25
N TYR A 689 -17.08 10.16 -22.58
CA TYR A 689 -17.15 8.91 -23.34
C TYR A 689 -15.97 8.00 -23.02
N LEU A 690 -14.76 8.54 -23.02
CA LEU A 690 -13.53 7.80 -22.72
C LEU A 690 -13.59 7.13 -21.36
N PHE A 691 -13.84 7.88 -20.27
CA PHE A 691 -13.88 7.35 -18.92
C PHE A 691 -14.96 6.27 -18.69
N LYS A 692 -16.10 6.39 -19.39
CA LYS A 692 -17.17 5.39 -19.34
C LYS A 692 -16.86 4.13 -20.16
N THR A 693 -16.07 4.23 -21.21
CA THR A 693 -15.96 3.20 -22.26
C THR A 693 -14.64 2.41 -22.17
N VAL A 694 -13.55 3.04 -21.76
CA VAL A 694 -12.19 2.49 -21.79
C VAL A 694 -12.08 1.11 -21.09
N ARG A 695 -12.83 0.89 -20.00
CA ARG A 695 -12.84 -0.38 -19.26
C ARG A 695 -13.24 -1.59 -20.12
N LYS A 696 -14.13 -1.38 -21.13
CA LYS A 696 -14.61 -2.46 -22.01
C LYS A 696 -13.52 -2.98 -22.94
N TYR A 697 -12.47 -2.22 -23.16
CA TYR A 697 -11.40 -2.51 -24.10
C TYR A 697 -10.08 -2.85 -23.41
N PHE A 698 -10.13 -3.26 -22.15
CA PHE A 698 -8.95 -3.52 -21.30
C PHE A 698 -8.02 -2.30 -21.25
N GLY A 699 -8.63 -1.14 -21.04
CA GLY A 699 -7.94 0.14 -20.99
C GLY A 699 -8.13 0.87 -19.67
N GLU A 700 -7.28 1.86 -19.45
CA GLU A 700 -7.23 2.73 -18.28
C GLU A 700 -7.11 4.19 -18.73
N ALA A 701 -7.89 5.07 -18.12
CA ALA A 701 -7.74 6.50 -18.27
C ALA A 701 -7.21 7.09 -16.97
N VAL A 702 -6.15 7.89 -17.09
CA VAL A 702 -5.47 8.52 -15.94
C VAL A 702 -5.47 10.03 -16.17
N VAL A 703 -5.97 10.77 -15.21
CA VAL A 703 -5.91 12.25 -15.20
C VAL A 703 -5.03 12.69 -14.04
N VAL A 704 -4.14 13.60 -14.34
CA VAL A 704 -3.21 14.21 -13.40
C VAL A 704 -3.46 15.70 -13.34
N THR A 705 -3.65 16.26 -12.13
CA THR A 705 -3.89 17.69 -11.95
C THR A 705 -3.16 18.25 -10.74
N GLN A 706 -2.90 19.56 -10.75
CA GLN A 706 -2.31 20.28 -9.63
C GLN A 706 -3.37 20.83 -8.69
N GLU A 707 -4.49 21.27 -9.23
CA GLU A 707 -5.56 21.92 -8.45
C GLU A 707 -6.91 21.23 -8.70
N VAL A 708 -7.63 21.02 -7.61
CA VAL A 708 -9.00 20.46 -7.69
C VAL A 708 -9.98 21.45 -8.31
N ASP A 709 -9.75 22.74 -8.08
CA ASP A 709 -10.62 23.82 -8.58
C ASP A 709 -10.67 23.83 -10.12
N ASP A 710 -9.59 23.40 -10.79
CA ASP A 710 -9.54 23.27 -12.25
C ASP A 710 -10.55 22.27 -12.80
N ILE A 711 -10.82 21.20 -12.06
CA ILE A 711 -11.78 20.17 -12.46
C ILE A 711 -13.22 20.58 -12.11
N ILE A 712 -13.38 21.31 -11.01
CA ILE A 712 -14.70 21.76 -10.53
C ILE A 712 -15.32 22.79 -11.48
N SER A 713 -14.51 23.57 -12.16
CA SER A 713 -14.97 24.60 -13.11
C SER A 713 -15.86 24.03 -14.24
N SER A 714 -15.71 22.72 -14.54
CA SER A 714 -16.61 22.01 -15.49
C SER A 714 -17.41 20.92 -14.77
N PRO A 715 -18.70 21.12 -14.47
CA PRO A 715 -19.55 20.13 -13.81
C PRO A 715 -19.59 18.77 -14.54
N VAL A 716 -19.59 18.78 -15.87
CA VAL A 716 -19.61 17.58 -16.73
C VAL A 716 -18.35 16.74 -16.51
N VAL A 717 -17.22 17.39 -16.43
CA VAL A 717 -15.92 16.74 -16.27
C VAL A 717 -15.73 16.21 -14.85
N LYS A 718 -16.13 16.99 -13.86
CA LYS A 718 -16.12 16.55 -12.45
C LYS A 718 -16.83 15.22 -12.27
N GLU A 719 -18.07 15.11 -12.77
CA GLU A 719 -18.84 13.86 -12.67
C GLU A 719 -18.23 12.73 -13.51
N ALA A 720 -17.71 13.04 -14.68
CA ALA A 720 -17.14 12.03 -15.57
C ALA A 720 -15.83 11.46 -15.05
N ILE A 721 -14.93 12.29 -14.55
CA ILE A 721 -13.59 11.88 -14.10
C ILE A 721 -13.65 11.30 -12.68
N ILE A 722 -14.14 12.07 -11.71
CA ILE A 722 -14.06 11.68 -10.29
C ILE A 722 -14.92 10.45 -10.00
N ASN A 723 -16.16 10.39 -10.54
CA ASN A 723 -17.07 9.28 -10.30
C ASN A 723 -16.71 8.00 -11.09
N ASN A 724 -15.88 8.11 -12.13
CA ASN A 724 -15.40 6.96 -12.90
C ASN A 724 -13.91 6.68 -12.68
N SER A 725 -13.33 7.18 -11.60
CA SER A 725 -11.96 6.86 -11.15
C SER A 725 -12.02 6.22 -9.77
N ASP A 726 -12.04 4.89 -9.74
CA ASP A 726 -12.08 4.13 -8.49
C ASP A 726 -10.72 4.11 -7.77
N CYS A 727 -9.64 4.33 -8.51
CA CYS A 727 -8.31 4.54 -7.94
C CYS A 727 -8.03 6.04 -7.81
N LYS A 728 -7.86 6.52 -6.59
CA LYS A 728 -7.48 7.90 -6.28
C LYS A 728 -6.09 7.92 -5.70
N ILE A 729 -5.23 8.79 -6.21
CA ILE A 729 -3.83 8.91 -5.81
C ILE A 729 -3.56 10.36 -5.43
N LEU A 730 -3.19 10.60 -4.18
CA LEU A 730 -2.89 11.93 -3.70
C LEU A 730 -1.44 12.02 -3.23
N LEU A 731 -0.76 13.04 -3.70
CA LEU A 731 0.57 13.40 -3.23
C LEU A 731 0.45 14.43 -2.09
N ASP A 732 1.55 14.95 -1.62
CA ASP A 732 1.63 15.88 -0.49
C ASP A 732 0.66 17.08 -0.64
N GLN A 733 -0.31 17.17 0.27
CA GLN A 733 -1.37 18.20 0.28
C GLN A 733 -1.13 19.30 1.30
N ARG A 734 0.06 19.44 1.88
CA ARG A 734 0.35 20.45 2.91
C ARG A 734 0.06 21.88 2.46
N LYS A 735 0.26 22.20 1.19
CA LYS A 735 -0.10 23.52 0.61
C LYS A 735 -1.60 23.82 0.71
N TYR A 736 -2.45 22.78 0.72
CA TYR A 736 -3.91 22.90 0.76
C TYR A 736 -4.52 22.50 2.09
N MET A 737 -3.73 22.37 3.16
CA MET A 737 -4.22 21.93 4.47
C MET A 737 -5.42 22.75 4.96
N ASN A 738 -5.43 24.08 4.72
CA ASN A 738 -6.54 24.95 5.10
C ASN A 738 -7.82 24.76 4.26
N LYS A 739 -7.72 24.23 3.05
CA LYS A 739 -8.82 23.96 2.12
C LYS A 739 -9.13 22.47 2.02
N PHE A 740 -8.48 21.62 2.81
CA PHE A 740 -8.57 20.17 2.65
C PHE A 740 -9.98 19.60 2.88
N ASP A 741 -10.79 20.25 3.71
CA ASP A 741 -12.21 19.90 3.91
C ASP A 741 -13.03 19.93 2.61
N HIS A 742 -12.64 20.82 1.67
CA HIS A 742 -13.25 20.87 0.35
C HIS A 742 -12.82 19.68 -0.52
N ILE A 743 -11.54 19.36 -0.51
CA ILE A 743 -10.97 18.18 -1.21
C ILE A 743 -11.60 16.89 -0.66
N GLN A 744 -11.70 16.75 0.66
CA GLN A 744 -12.31 15.61 1.33
C GLN A 744 -13.75 15.39 0.86
N ARG A 745 -14.57 16.42 0.89
CA ARG A 745 -15.98 16.35 0.44
C ARG A 745 -16.09 16.05 -1.05
N LEU A 746 -15.25 16.66 -1.89
CA LEU A 746 -15.28 16.47 -3.33
C LEU A 746 -14.94 15.04 -3.74
N LEU A 747 -13.89 14.47 -3.13
CA LEU A 747 -13.40 13.13 -3.44
C LEU A 747 -14.10 12.03 -2.64
N GLY A 748 -14.97 12.41 -1.67
CA GLY A 748 -15.68 11.46 -0.80
C GLY A 748 -14.77 10.70 0.15
N LEU A 749 -13.74 11.38 0.69
CA LEU A 749 -12.74 10.76 1.57
C LEU A 749 -13.25 10.64 3.01
N THR A 750 -12.91 9.54 3.64
CA THR A 750 -13.16 9.29 5.07
C THR A 750 -12.18 10.05 5.97
N ASP A 751 -12.46 10.13 7.27
CA ASP A 751 -11.54 10.76 8.24
C ASP A 751 -10.21 9.97 8.37
N LYS A 752 -10.24 8.63 8.23
CA LYS A 752 -9.04 7.80 8.13
C LYS A 752 -8.17 8.21 6.94
N GLU A 753 -8.78 8.30 5.76
CA GLU A 753 -8.08 8.70 4.54
C GLU A 753 -7.53 10.12 4.64
N ARG A 754 -8.28 11.03 5.26
CA ARG A 754 -7.78 12.37 5.63
C ARG A 754 -6.52 12.30 6.49
N GLY A 755 -6.54 11.49 7.55
CA GLY A 755 -5.39 11.29 8.43
C GLY A 755 -4.17 10.77 7.66
N GLN A 756 -4.37 9.75 6.83
CA GLN A 756 -3.32 9.20 5.98
C GLN A 756 -2.74 10.23 5.00
N ILE A 757 -3.58 10.99 4.28
CA ILE A 757 -3.14 11.97 3.29
C ILE A 757 -2.38 13.12 3.95
N LEU A 758 -2.85 13.63 5.08
CA LEU A 758 -2.18 14.71 5.79
C LEU A 758 -0.92 14.26 6.53
N SER A 759 -0.71 12.95 6.71
CA SER A 759 0.54 12.38 7.24
C SER A 759 1.67 12.26 6.21
N ILE A 760 1.40 12.49 4.91
CA ILE A 760 2.38 12.36 3.82
C ILE A 760 3.59 13.26 4.09
N ASN A 761 4.80 12.69 3.98
CA ASN A 761 6.09 13.35 4.18
C ASN A 761 6.29 14.04 5.56
N GLN A 762 5.52 13.66 6.59
CA GLN A 762 5.66 14.20 7.94
C GLN A 762 6.90 13.63 8.66
N ALA A 763 7.18 12.36 8.44
CA ALA A 763 8.20 11.61 9.16
C ALA A 763 9.17 10.87 8.22
N ASN A 764 9.60 11.55 7.14
CA ASN A 764 10.55 10.97 6.21
C ASN A 764 11.86 10.58 6.89
N HIS A 765 12.37 9.41 6.50
CA HIS A 765 13.65 8.93 6.99
C HIS A 765 14.79 9.84 6.50
N PRO A 766 15.69 10.33 7.36
CA PRO A 766 16.69 11.33 6.99
C PRO A 766 17.71 10.84 5.95
N GLU A 767 18.00 9.54 5.93
CA GLU A 767 19.00 8.94 5.04
C GLU A 767 18.43 8.41 3.71
N ARG A 768 17.10 8.33 3.59
CA ARG A 768 16.41 7.81 2.41
C ARG A 768 15.82 8.95 1.59
N PHE A 769 16.02 8.93 0.28
CA PHE A 769 15.47 9.93 -0.63
C PHE A 769 14.23 9.40 -1.34
N TYR A 770 13.04 9.77 -0.85
CA TYR A 770 11.75 9.35 -1.39
C TYR A 770 10.68 10.44 -1.21
N ARG A 771 9.56 10.26 -1.89
CA ARG A 771 8.32 11.00 -1.66
C ARG A 771 7.21 10.01 -1.35
N GLU A 772 6.41 10.32 -0.37
CA GLU A 772 5.24 9.50 -0.05
C GLU A 772 4.06 9.85 -0.93
N VAL A 773 3.23 8.85 -1.19
CA VAL A 773 2.00 8.95 -1.98
C VAL A 773 0.91 8.12 -1.33
N TRP A 774 -0.28 8.70 -1.22
CA TRP A 774 -1.47 7.98 -0.78
C TRP A 774 -2.18 7.35 -1.98
N ILE A 775 -2.59 6.10 -1.85
CA ILE A 775 -3.36 5.37 -2.85
C ILE A 775 -4.62 4.84 -2.19
N GLY A 776 -5.79 5.24 -2.72
CA GLY A 776 -7.11 4.77 -2.29
C GLY A 776 -7.82 4.02 -3.41
N LEU A 777 -8.44 2.89 -3.08
CA LEU A 777 -9.11 1.99 -4.00
C LEU A 777 -10.56 1.76 -3.56
N GLY A 778 -11.51 2.16 -4.40
CA GLY A 778 -12.94 1.94 -4.19
C GLY A 778 -13.53 2.53 -2.91
N GLY A 779 -12.83 3.46 -2.24
CA GLY A 779 -13.24 4.07 -0.97
C GLY A 779 -13.19 3.12 0.25
N THR A 780 -12.65 1.93 0.11
CA THR A 780 -12.57 0.91 1.19
C THR A 780 -11.14 0.56 1.57
N HIS A 781 -10.21 0.57 0.63
CA HIS A 781 -8.81 0.23 0.84
C HIS A 781 -7.95 1.45 0.56
N SER A 782 -7.13 1.82 1.52
CA SER A 782 -6.24 2.97 1.36
C SER A 782 -4.98 2.83 2.22
N ALA A 783 -3.84 3.25 1.67
CA ALA A 783 -2.57 3.27 2.37
C ALA A 783 -1.62 4.34 1.81
N VAL A 784 -0.57 4.65 2.56
CA VAL A 784 0.50 5.56 2.15
C VAL A 784 1.75 4.75 1.86
N TYR A 785 2.26 4.88 0.65
CA TYR A 785 3.48 4.22 0.19
C TYR A 785 4.56 5.26 -0.10
N ALA A 786 5.80 4.82 -0.16
CA ALA A 786 6.90 5.67 -0.59
C ALA A 786 7.30 5.36 -2.03
N THR A 787 7.58 6.41 -2.80
CA THR A 787 8.18 6.32 -4.13
C THR A 787 9.68 6.55 -3.97
N GLU A 788 10.40 5.49 -3.66
CA GLU A 788 11.86 5.46 -3.62
C GLU A 788 12.38 4.75 -4.87
N VAL A 789 13.40 5.29 -5.49
CA VAL A 789 13.95 4.80 -6.77
C VAL A 789 15.46 4.77 -6.73
N SER A 790 16.07 4.03 -7.64
CA SER A 790 17.52 4.00 -7.86
C SER A 790 18.03 5.34 -8.40
N ASP A 791 19.34 5.59 -8.29
CA ASP A 791 19.95 6.80 -8.85
C ASP A 791 19.85 6.85 -10.39
N GLU A 792 19.81 5.70 -11.06
CA GLU A 792 19.58 5.58 -12.49
C GLU A 792 18.15 5.96 -12.87
N GLU A 793 17.13 5.47 -12.15
CA GLU A 793 15.74 5.87 -12.36
C GLU A 793 15.54 7.35 -12.10
N TYR A 794 16.15 7.88 -11.04
CA TYR A 794 16.11 9.31 -10.73
C TYR A 794 16.64 10.15 -11.88
N ALA A 795 17.80 9.79 -12.46
CA ALA A 795 18.39 10.52 -13.57
C ALA A 795 17.50 10.54 -14.84
N VAL A 796 16.66 9.53 -15.00
CA VAL A 796 15.72 9.44 -16.14
C VAL A 796 14.43 10.23 -15.85
N TYR A 797 13.95 10.25 -14.57
CA TYR A 797 12.66 10.85 -14.20
C TYR A 797 12.77 12.32 -13.79
N THR A 798 13.98 12.83 -13.56
CA THR A 798 14.16 14.22 -13.12
C THR A 798 13.54 15.21 -14.09
N THR A 799 12.86 16.21 -13.55
CA THR A 799 12.29 17.33 -14.31
C THR A 799 13.11 18.61 -14.15
N GLU A 800 14.20 18.54 -13.38
CA GLU A 800 15.12 19.67 -13.16
C GLU A 800 15.92 19.95 -14.43
N GLU A 801 15.81 21.16 -14.95
CA GLU A 801 16.40 21.54 -16.25
C GLU A 801 17.92 21.38 -16.27
N SER A 802 18.59 21.78 -15.19
CA SER A 802 20.06 21.67 -15.08
C SER A 802 20.51 20.21 -15.12
N GLU A 803 19.80 19.29 -14.45
CA GLU A 803 20.11 17.85 -14.45
C GLU A 803 19.82 17.21 -15.82
N LYS A 804 18.74 17.62 -16.49
CA LYS A 804 18.45 17.17 -17.88
C LYS A 804 19.53 17.60 -18.87
N LEU A 805 19.99 18.84 -18.80
CA LEU A 805 21.06 19.35 -19.66
C LEU A 805 22.39 18.64 -19.39
N GLU A 806 22.72 18.34 -18.13
CA GLU A 806 23.92 17.56 -17.77
C GLU A 806 23.84 16.15 -18.38
N LEU A 807 22.69 15.47 -18.29
CA LEU A 807 22.45 14.16 -18.89
C LEU A 807 22.58 14.20 -20.42
N GLN A 808 21.97 15.18 -21.09
CA GLN A 808 22.02 15.32 -22.55
C GLN A 808 23.45 15.62 -23.05
N LYS A 809 24.19 16.47 -22.31
CA LYS A 809 25.59 16.78 -22.64
C LYS A 809 26.45 15.52 -22.54
N LEU A 810 26.32 14.77 -21.45
CA LEU A 810 27.06 13.55 -21.23
C LEU A 810 26.70 12.46 -22.27
N ALA A 811 25.43 12.37 -22.65
CA ALA A 811 25.00 11.46 -23.70
C ALA A 811 25.65 11.79 -25.05
N LYS A 812 25.75 13.08 -25.41
CA LYS A 812 26.45 13.51 -26.62
C LYS A 812 27.94 13.17 -26.57
N GLU A 813 28.63 13.37 -25.44
CA GLU A 813 30.04 13.03 -25.23
C GLU A 813 30.27 11.51 -25.34
N LEU A 814 29.30 10.69 -25.00
CA LEU A 814 29.32 9.23 -25.07
C LEU A 814 28.77 8.66 -26.41
N GLY A 815 28.76 9.46 -27.47
CA GLY A 815 28.35 9.02 -28.79
C GLY A 815 26.83 8.84 -28.97
N GLY A 816 26.04 9.52 -28.19
CA GLY A 816 24.56 9.45 -28.20
C GLY A 816 23.96 8.33 -27.34
N ASN A 817 24.76 7.57 -26.60
CA ASN A 817 24.28 6.47 -25.77
C ASN A 817 23.73 6.97 -24.44
N LEU A 818 22.40 7.08 -24.34
CA LEU A 818 21.72 7.59 -23.16
C LEU A 818 21.85 6.64 -21.95
N GLU A 819 21.82 5.32 -22.16
CA GLU A 819 21.98 4.35 -21.07
C GLU A 819 23.34 4.49 -20.36
N LEU A 820 24.43 4.66 -21.11
CA LEU A 820 25.76 4.89 -20.54
C LEU A 820 25.82 6.22 -19.78
N ALA A 821 25.20 7.26 -20.31
CA ALA A 821 25.13 8.56 -19.65
C ALA A 821 24.38 8.49 -18.31
N VAL A 822 23.26 7.79 -18.27
CA VAL A 822 22.47 7.55 -17.05
C VAL A 822 23.30 6.79 -16.01
N LYS A 823 24.01 5.73 -16.39
CA LYS A 823 24.92 5.00 -15.49
C LYS A 823 25.99 5.91 -14.89
N ARG A 824 26.61 6.75 -15.72
CA ARG A 824 27.69 7.64 -15.27
C ARG A 824 27.19 8.72 -14.31
N ILE A 825 26.00 9.31 -14.57
CA ILE A 825 25.38 10.27 -13.65
C ILE A 825 25.04 9.59 -12.31
N ALA A 826 24.50 8.39 -12.34
CA ALA A 826 24.20 7.64 -11.13
C ALA A 826 25.46 7.35 -10.29
N GLU A 827 26.57 6.99 -10.92
CA GLU A 827 27.87 6.84 -10.23
C GLU A 827 28.33 8.14 -9.56
N ILE A 828 28.31 9.26 -10.29
CA ILE A 828 28.68 10.58 -9.75
C ILE A 828 27.79 10.96 -8.56
N ARG A 829 26.50 10.67 -8.61
CA ARG A 829 25.59 10.93 -7.50
C ARG A 829 25.91 10.09 -6.27
N ARG A 830 26.24 8.80 -6.45
CA ARG A 830 26.67 7.92 -5.35
C ARG A 830 27.96 8.41 -4.70
N GLU A 831 28.95 8.81 -5.50
CA GLU A 831 30.21 9.38 -5.01
C GLU A 831 29.98 10.67 -4.20
N ARG A 832 29.12 11.57 -4.68
CA ARG A 832 28.73 12.80 -3.95
C ARG A 832 28.01 12.49 -2.62
N LYS A 833 27.10 11.51 -2.58
CA LYS A 833 26.44 11.07 -1.34
C LYS A 833 27.44 10.51 -0.32
N MET A 834 28.41 9.69 -0.77
CA MET A 834 29.46 9.13 0.09
C MET A 834 30.40 10.20 0.65
N SER A 835 30.72 11.24 -0.13
CA SER A 835 31.58 12.35 0.31
C SER A 835 30.87 13.26 1.32
N ASN A 836 29.59 13.52 1.14
CA ASN A 836 28.79 14.36 2.06
C ASN A 836 28.38 13.63 3.34
N GLY A 837 28.29 12.28 3.34
CA GLY A 837 28.04 11.49 4.54
C GLY A 837 29.27 11.28 5.43
N LYS A 838 30.46 11.72 4.98
CA LYS A 838 31.72 11.69 5.76
C LYS A 838 32.07 13.07 6.37
N ALA A 839 31.32 14.12 6.11
CA ALA A 839 31.43 15.43 6.71
C ALA A 839 30.33 15.68 7.76
#